data_60dd79e24f8a8af64ef1129933c246f9
#
_entry.id   60dd79e24f8a8af64ef1129933c246f9
#
_cell.length_a   1.000
_cell.length_b   1.000
_cell.length_c   1.000
_cell.angle_alpha   90.00
_cell.angle_beta   90.00
_cell.angle_gamma   90.00
#
_symmetry.space_group_name_H-M   'P 1'
#
loop_
_entity.id
_entity.type
_entity.pdbx_description
1 polymer ?
#
loop_
_entity_poly.entity_id
_entity_poly.type
_entity_poly.pdbx_seq_one_letter_code
_entity_poly.pdbx_strand_id
1 'polypeptide(L)'
;MAPQASPIQLLQQQRLLLQLEYNTEKEAFRQQTEQIGIERKVKRGDAWWPVKVIRSYYNSLNQLAVEVMRQTDTDIEHSFEFGRPVQFFSVDTDHSKISYFRYTATVSYADGDRMVITIPDGTSVLDLQNAENLGVQLSFDETSYRTMMDALDRAIKGKGRLGYLRDLFYSHQKPETFVFPSLHFPYLNPTQEEAVNQVLRAKDVAIVHGPPGTGKTTTLVEAIREALMRENQVLVCAQSNMAVDWISEKLVDRGINVLRIGNPTRVNDKMLSFTYERRFEAHPDYTQLWAIRKAIRELRSHRKRADEHFHQKLESLKSRATELEIRINSDLFGEARVIASTLVGSSNRLLDGQKFGTLFIDEAAQALEAACWIPMRRVSRVILAGDHCQLPPTVKSIAALKAGLGKTLMERIVEMHPEAVTLLKIQYRMNDDIMRFSSNYFYEGKVESAPEVKYRSILDLDIPIEWISPNHLDRLDNLDNLEKPDYHEQFVGESFGRINKAEAELTLNTLQHYFERIGKQRILDERIDVGIISPYRAQVQHLRRLLMKREFFKPFRRLISVNTVDGFQGQERDVIIISMVRANDDGQIGFLRDLRRMNVAITRARMKLIILGDKNTLTRHPFYRQLWQYIQQLSGKEE
;
A
#
# COMPACT_ATOMS: atom_id res chain seq x y z
N MET A 1 23.49 -35.61 -1.35
CA MET A 1 22.52 -34.58 -1.01
C MET A 1 23.26 -33.49 -0.25
N ALA A 2 23.26 -32.24 -0.73
CA ALA A 2 23.80 -31.12 0.04
C ALA A 2 22.97 -30.96 1.34
N PRO A 3 23.61 -30.69 2.48
CA PRO A 3 22.88 -30.51 3.73
C PRO A 3 21.88 -29.36 3.58
N GLN A 4 20.63 -29.67 3.88
CA GLN A 4 19.54 -28.67 3.82
C GLN A 4 19.83 -27.58 4.86
N ALA A 5 19.88 -26.32 4.42
CA ALA A 5 20.17 -25.17 5.30
C ALA A 5 19.15 -25.11 6.45
N SER A 6 19.63 -24.83 7.66
CA SER A 6 18.76 -24.72 8.83
C SER A 6 17.86 -23.46 8.74
N PRO A 7 16.72 -23.43 9.44
CA PRO A 7 15.86 -22.22 9.52
C PRO A 7 16.64 -20.97 9.94
N ILE A 8 17.56 -21.11 10.88
CA ILE A 8 18.42 -20.01 11.35
C ILE A 8 19.34 -19.52 10.22
N GLN A 9 19.97 -20.41 9.46
CA GLN A 9 20.82 -20.02 8.33
C GLN A 9 20.03 -19.31 7.23
N LEU A 10 18.81 -19.76 6.95
CA LEU A 10 17.95 -19.12 5.95
C LEU A 10 17.50 -17.72 6.39
N LEU A 11 17.19 -17.52 7.68
CA LEU A 11 16.91 -16.19 8.22
C LEU A 11 18.13 -15.28 8.25
N GLN A 12 19.31 -15.82 8.55
CA GLN A 12 20.58 -15.09 8.44
C GLN A 12 20.83 -14.62 7.01
N GLN A 13 20.53 -15.45 6.02
CA GLN A 13 20.58 -15.06 4.61
C GLN A 13 19.60 -13.94 4.30
N GLN A 14 18.35 -14.02 4.76
CA GLN A 14 17.37 -12.96 4.59
C GLN A 14 17.86 -11.63 5.19
N ARG A 15 18.47 -11.68 6.36
CA ARG A 15 19.05 -10.50 6.99
C ARG A 15 20.18 -9.86 6.18
N LEU A 16 21.05 -10.68 5.59
CA LEU A 16 22.10 -10.18 4.69
C LEU A 16 21.52 -9.55 3.43
N LEU A 17 20.50 -10.16 2.84
CA LEU A 17 19.81 -9.61 1.66
C LEU A 17 19.10 -8.30 1.99
N LEU A 18 18.50 -8.19 3.16
CA LEU A 18 17.88 -6.94 3.64
C LEU A 18 18.92 -5.84 3.86
N GLN A 19 20.10 -6.19 4.38
CA GLN A 19 21.22 -5.25 4.50
C GLN A 19 21.71 -4.77 3.13
N LEU A 20 21.74 -5.64 2.13
CA LEU A 20 22.08 -5.28 0.76
C LEU A 20 21.05 -4.31 0.16
N GLU A 21 19.77 -4.57 0.36
CA GLU A 21 18.68 -3.69 -0.06
C GLU A 21 18.79 -2.32 0.62
N TYR A 22 18.99 -2.30 1.94
CA TYR A 22 19.21 -1.08 2.71
C TYR A 22 20.36 -0.23 2.15
N ASN A 23 21.50 -0.85 1.89
CA ASN A 23 22.66 -0.15 1.36
C ASN A 23 22.39 0.39 -0.05
N THR A 24 21.72 -0.40 -0.89
CA THR A 24 21.35 0.01 -2.25
C THR A 24 20.38 1.20 -2.24
N GLU A 25 19.35 1.14 -1.42
CA GLU A 25 18.38 2.24 -1.31
C GLU A 25 18.99 3.49 -0.71
N LYS A 26 19.82 3.34 0.32
CA LYS A 26 20.50 4.46 0.98
C LYS A 26 21.44 5.18 0.02
N GLU A 27 22.22 4.44 -0.77
CA GLU A 27 23.12 5.01 -1.77
C GLU A 27 22.35 5.67 -2.91
N ALA A 28 21.29 5.02 -3.43
CA ALA A 28 20.44 5.60 -4.45
C ALA A 28 19.75 6.89 -3.97
N PHE A 29 19.29 6.91 -2.73
CA PHE A 29 18.71 8.10 -2.11
C PHE A 29 19.74 9.22 -1.97
N ARG A 30 20.95 8.88 -1.51
CA ARG A 30 22.06 9.84 -1.38
C ARG A 30 22.43 10.46 -2.73
N GLN A 31 22.63 9.64 -3.76
CA GLN A 31 22.93 10.13 -5.11
C GLN A 31 21.81 11.04 -5.64
N GLN A 32 20.56 10.66 -5.47
CA GLN A 32 19.42 11.49 -5.86
C GLN A 32 19.35 12.80 -5.05
N THR A 33 19.69 12.77 -3.77
CA THR A 33 19.66 13.96 -2.90
C THR A 33 20.80 14.93 -3.20
N GLU A 34 21.99 14.41 -3.48
CA GLU A 34 23.17 15.23 -3.79
C GLU A 34 23.18 15.75 -5.24
N GLN A 35 22.65 15.00 -6.20
CA GLN A 35 22.75 15.30 -7.63
C GLN A 35 21.51 16.00 -8.22
N ILE A 36 20.35 15.88 -7.57
CA ILE A 36 19.10 16.46 -8.08
C ILE A 36 18.81 17.78 -7.38
N GLY A 37 18.72 18.87 -8.16
CA GLY A 37 18.34 20.20 -7.67
C GLY A 37 16.93 20.22 -7.07
N ILE A 38 16.68 21.22 -6.19
CA ILE A 38 15.40 21.36 -5.46
C ILE A 38 14.20 21.42 -6.40
N GLU A 39 14.27 22.16 -7.49
CA GLU A 39 13.18 22.30 -8.45
C GLU A 39 12.74 20.94 -9.04
N ARG A 40 13.70 20.05 -9.32
CA ARG A 40 13.39 18.72 -9.82
C ARG A 40 12.74 17.84 -8.73
N LYS A 41 13.18 17.98 -7.46
CA LYS A 41 12.55 17.28 -6.34
C LYS A 41 11.10 17.72 -6.12
N VAL A 42 10.84 19.03 -6.24
CA VAL A 42 9.47 19.58 -6.16
C VAL A 42 8.59 19.01 -7.27
N LYS A 43 9.08 19.02 -8.51
CA LYS A 43 8.35 18.44 -9.67
C LYS A 43 8.09 16.95 -9.55
N ARG A 44 8.90 16.22 -8.77
CA ARG A 44 8.70 14.79 -8.46
C ARG A 44 7.75 14.54 -7.31
N GLY A 45 7.40 15.58 -6.54
CA GLY A 45 6.61 15.46 -5.33
C GLY A 45 7.39 15.01 -4.09
N ASP A 46 8.72 14.98 -4.15
CA ASP A 46 9.62 14.55 -3.06
C ASP A 46 10.04 15.71 -2.15
N ALA A 47 9.75 16.93 -2.53
CA ALA A 47 10.00 18.14 -1.76
C ALA A 47 8.89 19.18 -1.96
N TRP A 48 8.66 19.99 -0.92
CA TRP A 48 7.88 21.23 -1.00
C TRP A 48 8.81 22.41 -0.77
N TRP A 49 8.80 23.35 -1.70
CA TRP A 49 9.60 24.56 -1.61
C TRP A 49 9.06 25.65 -2.55
N PRO A 50 8.86 26.88 -2.05
CA PRO A 50 8.92 27.28 -0.64
C PRO A 50 7.69 26.81 0.16
N VAL A 51 7.86 26.66 1.48
CA VAL A 51 6.78 26.41 2.43
C VAL A 51 6.70 27.52 3.45
N LYS A 52 5.49 27.75 3.98
CA LYS A 52 5.25 28.69 5.08
C LYS A 52 4.84 27.91 6.33
N VAL A 53 5.44 28.25 7.47
CA VAL A 53 4.98 27.78 8.78
C VAL A 53 3.70 28.52 9.13
N ILE A 54 2.60 27.79 9.32
CA ILE A 54 1.29 28.34 9.65
C ILE A 54 1.15 28.46 11.17
N ARG A 55 1.47 27.42 11.90
CA ARG A 55 1.43 27.36 13.35
C ARG A 55 2.30 26.24 13.91
N SER A 56 2.60 26.33 15.20
CA SER A 56 3.20 25.26 15.97
C SER A 56 2.37 25.02 17.22
N TYR A 57 2.33 23.77 17.65
CA TYR A 57 1.56 23.38 18.83
C TYR A 57 2.07 22.03 19.36
N TYR A 58 1.72 21.71 20.59
CA TYR A 58 1.91 20.37 21.13
C TYR A 58 0.67 19.54 20.82
N ASN A 59 0.87 18.37 20.21
CA ASN A 59 -0.23 17.42 19.94
C ASN A 59 -0.66 16.70 21.24
N SER A 60 -1.70 15.88 21.15
CA SER A 60 -2.24 15.11 22.29
C SER A 60 -1.23 14.16 22.92
N LEU A 61 -0.23 13.73 22.19
CA LEU A 61 0.87 12.89 22.67
C LEU A 61 2.03 13.70 23.26
N ASN A 62 1.83 15.02 23.46
CA ASN A 62 2.85 15.95 23.99
C ASN A 62 4.10 16.07 23.09
N GLN A 63 3.93 15.87 21.79
CA GLN A 63 4.99 16.06 20.80
C GLN A 63 4.82 17.42 20.12
N LEU A 64 5.92 18.10 19.87
CA LEU A 64 5.91 19.38 19.17
C LEU A 64 5.62 19.17 17.69
N ALA A 65 4.57 19.78 17.20
CA ALA A 65 4.11 19.71 15.82
C ALA A 65 4.17 21.08 15.15
N VAL A 66 4.57 21.10 13.89
CA VAL A 66 4.61 22.28 13.03
C VAL A 66 3.73 22.03 11.83
N GLU A 67 2.82 22.95 11.59
CA GLU A 67 1.97 22.93 10.39
C GLU A 67 2.59 23.83 9.33
N VAL A 68 2.82 23.26 8.15
CA VAL A 68 3.36 23.96 6.99
C VAL A 68 2.41 23.89 5.80
N MET A 69 2.46 24.91 4.96
CA MET A 69 1.70 24.99 3.71
C MET A 69 2.66 25.30 2.57
N ARG A 70 2.55 24.54 1.46
CA ARG A 70 3.31 24.87 0.25
C ARG A 70 2.74 26.10 -0.43
N GLN A 71 3.63 26.89 -1.04
CA GLN A 71 3.28 28.18 -1.62
C GLN A 71 3.12 28.10 -3.15
N THR A 72 3.75 27.14 -3.78
CA THR A 72 3.79 26.94 -5.24
C THR A 72 3.57 25.47 -5.58
N ASP A 73 3.39 25.18 -6.87
CA ASP A 73 3.30 23.82 -7.40
C ASP A 73 2.18 22.97 -6.75
N THR A 74 1.04 23.64 -6.44
CA THR A 74 -0.09 23.04 -5.72
C THR A 74 -0.83 21.96 -6.52
N ASP A 75 -0.60 21.88 -7.82
CA ASP A 75 -1.12 20.89 -8.77
C ASP A 75 -0.28 19.60 -8.85
N ILE A 76 0.93 19.62 -8.24
CA ILE A 76 1.80 18.45 -8.24
C ILE A 76 1.41 17.50 -7.11
N GLU A 77 1.13 16.24 -7.45
CA GLU A 77 0.98 15.17 -6.45
C GLU A 77 2.29 15.00 -5.66
N HIS A 78 2.16 14.81 -4.36
CA HIS A 78 3.30 14.64 -3.47
C HIS A 78 3.38 13.23 -2.91
N SER A 79 4.60 12.84 -2.50
CA SER A 79 4.91 11.53 -1.92
C SER A 79 4.95 11.55 -0.38
N PHE A 80 4.48 12.63 0.24
CA PHE A 80 4.45 12.73 1.70
C PHE A 80 3.27 11.95 2.27
N GLU A 81 3.57 11.00 3.15
CA GLU A 81 2.60 10.16 3.83
C GLU A 81 2.91 10.12 5.32
N PHE A 82 1.90 9.75 6.12
CA PHE A 82 2.09 9.55 7.56
C PHE A 82 3.25 8.60 7.87
N GLY A 83 4.05 8.99 8.86
CA GLY A 83 5.20 8.21 9.32
C GLY A 83 6.46 8.38 8.47
N ARG A 84 6.38 9.05 7.32
CA ARG A 84 7.56 9.28 6.49
C ARG A 84 8.52 10.26 7.16
N PRO A 85 9.82 9.94 7.20
CA PRO A 85 10.83 10.87 7.68
C PRO A 85 11.03 12.00 6.67
N VAL A 86 11.19 13.22 7.19
CA VAL A 86 11.43 14.42 6.40
C VAL A 86 12.54 15.26 7.02
N GLN A 87 13.15 16.10 6.20
CA GLN A 87 14.18 17.03 6.62
C GLN A 87 13.84 18.43 6.12
N PHE A 88 13.90 19.40 7.01
CA PHE A 88 13.80 20.82 6.65
C PHE A 88 15.10 21.33 6.06
N PHE A 89 14.99 22.28 5.15
CA PHE A 89 16.11 23.01 4.57
C PHE A 89 15.72 24.46 4.30
N SER A 90 16.70 25.33 4.21
CA SER A 90 16.54 26.71 3.77
C SER A 90 17.44 26.99 2.57
N VAL A 91 17.03 27.92 1.73
CA VAL A 91 17.77 28.33 0.54
C VAL A 91 18.08 29.82 0.63
N ASP A 92 19.35 30.18 0.45
CA ASP A 92 19.78 31.57 0.47
C ASP A 92 19.06 32.39 -0.63
N THR A 93 18.95 33.70 -0.43
CA THR A 93 18.30 34.64 -1.36
C THR A 93 18.83 34.57 -2.79
N ASP A 94 20.09 34.24 -2.96
CA ASP A 94 20.75 34.09 -4.29
C ASP A 94 20.54 32.68 -4.88
N HIS A 95 19.76 31.80 -4.21
CA HIS A 95 19.53 30.40 -4.60
C HIS A 95 20.81 29.56 -4.80
N SER A 96 21.92 30.01 -4.25
CA SER A 96 23.23 29.41 -4.46
C SER A 96 23.60 28.35 -3.42
N LYS A 97 23.00 28.41 -2.21
CA LYS A 97 23.35 27.54 -1.11
C LYS A 97 22.12 26.98 -0.41
N ILE A 98 22.12 25.68 -0.22
CA ILE A 98 21.10 24.96 0.56
C ILE A 98 21.67 24.63 1.92
N SER A 99 20.95 24.97 2.97
CA SER A 99 21.31 24.67 4.35
C SER A 99 20.27 23.72 4.96
N TYR A 100 20.71 22.53 5.38
CA TYR A 100 19.85 21.53 5.99
C TYR A 100 19.82 21.66 7.50
N PHE A 101 18.62 21.53 8.08
CA PHE A 101 18.47 21.40 9.53
C PHE A 101 19.03 20.05 10.00
N ARG A 102 19.74 20.05 11.14
CA ARG A 102 20.48 18.87 11.63
C ARG A 102 19.61 17.82 12.35
N TYR A 103 18.32 17.78 12.08
CA TYR A 103 17.41 16.80 12.65
C TYR A 103 16.49 16.24 11.57
N THR A 104 16.01 15.04 11.79
CA THR A 104 14.97 14.42 11.00
C THR A 104 13.64 14.57 11.74
N ALA A 105 12.60 14.95 11.02
CA ALA A 105 11.26 15.09 11.51
C ALA A 105 10.36 14.01 10.85
N THR A 106 9.11 13.90 11.30
CA THR A 106 8.20 12.87 10.79
C THR A 106 6.89 13.50 10.38
N VAL A 107 6.36 13.11 9.22
CA VAL A 107 5.04 13.52 8.75
C VAL A 107 3.97 12.90 9.64
N SER A 108 3.16 13.74 10.27
CA SER A 108 2.01 13.31 11.06
C SER A 108 0.70 13.40 10.29
N TYR A 109 0.66 14.23 9.26
CA TYR A 109 -0.51 14.45 8.42
C TYR A 109 -0.11 15.18 7.15
N ALA A 110 -0.66 14.79 6.02
CA ALA A 110 -0.51 15.52 4.76
C ALA A 110 -1.81 15.43 3.96
N ASP A 111 -2.33 16.56 3.54
CA ASP A 111 -3.54 16.66 2.70
C ASP A 111 -3.46 17.91 1.81
N GLY A 112 -3.54 17.69 0.51
CA GLY A 112 -3.43 18.77 -0.48
C GLY A 112 -2.14 19.57 -0.32
N ASP A 113 -2.26 20.82 0.08
CA ASP A 113 -1.14 21.76 0.21
C ASP A 113 -0.66 21.95 1.66
N ARG A 114 -1.22 21.19 2.58
CA ARG A 114 -1.02 21.32 4.01
C ARG A 114 -0.41 20.07 4.61
N MET A 115 0.59 20.23 5.44
CA MET A 115 1.28 19.14 6.12
C MET A 115 1.55 19.49 7.58
N VAL A 116 1.34 18.53 8.47
CA VAL A 116 1.73 18.59 9.88
C VAL A 116 2.93 17.68 10.09
N ILE A 117 3.97 18.23 10.67
CA ILE A 117 5.25 17.56 10.88
C ILE A 117 5.57 17.58 12.38
N THR A 118 5.81 16.39 12.94
CA THR A 118 6.30 16.25 14.30
C THR A 118 7.81 16.41 14.30
N ILE A 119 8.30 17.36 15.09
CA ILE A 119 9.72 17.66 15.24
C ILE A 119 10.25 17.15 16.59
N PRO A 120 11.56 16.81 16.70
CA PRO A 120 12.15 16.32 17.94
C PRO A 120 12.05 17.35 19.07
N ASP A 121 11.92 16.85 20.31
CA ASP A 121 11.93 17.69 21.51
C ASP A 121 13.22 18.50 21.62
N GLY A 122 13.09 19.76 22.06
CA GLY A 122 14.23 20.69 22.20
C GLY A 122 14.62 21.41 20.91
N THR A 123 13.90 21.19 19.81
CA THR A 123 14.11 21.92 18.56
C THR A 123 13.47 23.30 18.63
N SER A 124 14.16 24.33 18.13
CA SER A 124 13.63 25.68 18.05
C SER A 124 12.69 25.84 16.86
N VAL A 125 11.41 26.10 17.13
CA VAL A 125 10.44 26.45 16.08
C VAL A 125 10.77 27.83 15.48
N LEU A 126 11.35 28.73 16.26
CA LEU A 126 11.74 30.05 15.79
C LEU A 126 12.75 29.97 14.64
N ASP A 127 13.63 28.98 14.66
CA ASP A 127 14.60 28.76 13.57
C ASP A 127 13.89 28.42 12.26
N LEU A 128 12.80 27.66 12.32
CA LEU A 128 11.97 27.35 11.14
C LEU A 128 11.15 28.57 10.69
N GLN A 129 10.62 29.35 11.62
CA GLN A 129 9.81 30.54 11.30
C GLN A 129 10.64 31.66 10.70
N ASN A 130 11.89 31.78 11.13
CA ASN A 130 12.85 32.81 10.67
C ASN A 130 13.66 32.38 9.45
N ALA A 131 13.56 31.13 9.03
CA ALA A 131 14.29 30.63 7.87
C ALA A 131 13.76 31.25 6.57
N GLU A 132 14.67 31.83 5.80
CA GLU A 132 14.36 32.32 4.47
C GLU A 132 14.17 31.15 3.50
N ASN A 133 13.18 31.26 2.62
CA ASN A 133 12.88 30.22 1.61
C ASN A 133 12.92 28.79 2.21
N LEU A 134 12.17 28.58 3.26
CA LEU A 134 12.06 27.29 3.94
C LEU A 134 11.49 26.23 3.00
N GLY A 135 12.05 25.05 3.02
CA GLY A 135 11.55 23.88 2.32
C GLY A 135 11.57 22.65 3.19
N VAL A 136 10.86 21.63 2.76
CA VAL A 136 10.86 20.31 3.37
C VAL A 136 10.95 19.25 2.30
N GLN A 137 11.79 18.24 2.53
CA GLN A 137 11.99 17.12 1.61
C GLN A 137 11.87 15.78 2.33
N LEU A 138 11.53 14.73 1.58
CA LEU A 138 11.60 13.36 2.09
C LEU A 138 13.03 13.04 2.51
N SER A 139 13.15 12.31 3.60
CA SER A 139 14.39 11.73 4.09
C SER A 139 14.37 10.21 3.94
N PHE A 140 15.55 9.59 4.03
CA PHE A 140 15.64 8.14 3.95
C PHE A 140 15.05 7.48 5.19
N ASP A 141 14.20 6.47 5.00
CA ASP A 141 13.55 5.73 6.10
C ASP A 141 14.47 4.65 6.68
N GLU A 142 15.44 5.07 7.46
CA GLU A 142 16.38 4.18 8.12
C GLU A 142 15.71 3.39 9.26
N THR A 143 14.69 3.96 9.87
CA THR A 143 14.02 3.36 11.05
C THR A 143 13.28 2.08 10.68
N SER A 144 12.56 2.04 9.56
CA SER A 144 11.87 0.83 9.10
C SER A 144 12.84 -0.31 8.83
N TYR A 145 13.99 -0.03 8.21
CA TYR A 145 15.03 -1.05 7.98
C TYR A 145 15.63 -1.58 9.27
N ARG A 146 15.96 -0.70 10.22
CA ARG A 146 16.47 -1.13 11.54
C ARG A 146 15.45 -1.98 12.27
N THR A 147 14.18 -1.59 12.27
CA THR A 147 13.09 -2.35 12.90
C THR A 147 12.95 -3.75 12.29
N MET A 148 13.03 -3.88 10.96
CA MET A 148 13.00 -5.17 10.28
C MET A 148 14.24 -6.02 10.60
N MET A 149 15.44 -5.43 10.62
CA MET A 149 16.67 -6.15 10.97
C MET A 149 16.64 -6.66 12.42
N ASP A 150 16.18 -5.83 13.36
CA ASP A 150 16.01 -6.22 14.76
C ASP A 150 14.98 -7.34 14.91
N ALA A 151 13.92 -7.33 14.11
CA ALA A 151 12.93 -8.40 14.10
C ALA A 151 13.52 -9.73 13.60
N LEU A 152 14.33 -9.71 12.55
CA LEU A 152 15.06 -10.89 12.08
C LEU A 152 16.06 -11.41 13.12
N ASP A 153 16.82 -10.53 13.75
CA ASP A 153 17.77 -10.89 14.81
C ASP A 153 17.05 -11.54 16.01
N ARG A 154 15.87 -11.01 16.38
CA ARG A 154 15.03 -11.64 17.41
C ARG A 154 14.50 -13.01 16.98
N ALA A 155 14.06 -13.15 15.73
CA ALA A 155 13.60 -14.45 15.21
C ALA A 155 14.73 -15.49 15.18
N ILE A 156 15.92 -15.09 14.74
CA ILE A 156 17.12 -15.97 14.71
C ILE A 156 17.47 -16.47 16.13
N LYS A 157 17.45 -15.59 17.12
CA LYS A 157 17.72 -15.90 18.53
C LYS A 157 16.51 -16.44 19.29
N GLY A 158 15.34 -16.45 18.65
CA GLY A 158 14.06 -16.77 19.26
C GLY A 158 14.01 -18.14 19.89
N LYS A 159 13.45 -18.20 21.11
CA LYS A 159 13.15 -19.42 21.87
C LYS A 159 11.64 -19.48 22.14
N GLY A 160 11.19 -20.60 22.67
CA GLY A 160 9.78 -20.80 22.99
C GLY A 160 8.89 -20.71 21.74
N ARG A 161 7.78 -20.01 21.85
CA ARG A 161 6.79 -19.95 20.76
C ARG A 161 7.34 -19.28 19.48
N LEU A 162 8.12 -18.21 19.61
CA LEU A 162 8.72 -17.54 18.46
C LEU A 162 9.70 -18.47 17.71
N GLY A 163 10.55 -19.20 18.44
CA GLY A 163 11.45 -20.18 17.86
C GLY A 163 10.71 -21.34 17.20
N TYR A 164 9.63 -21.81 17.82
CA TYR A 164 8.77 -22.85 17.25
C TYR A 164 8.13 -22.40 15.92
N LEU A 165 7.55 -21.22 15.84
CA LEU A 165 6.97 -20.70 14.61
C LEU A 165 8.02 -20.50 13.52
N ARG A 166 9.22 -20.00 13.86
CA ARG A 166 10.35 -19.93 12.94
C ARG A 166 10.66 -21.29 12.33
N ASP A 167 10.85 -22.30 13.16
CA ASP A 167 11.23 -23.63 12.70
C ASP A 167 10.12 -24.28 11.88
N LEU A 168 8.86 -24.06 12.26
CA LEU A 168 7.70 -24.51 11.51
C LEU A 168 7.65 -23.90 10.10
N PHE A 169 7.81 -22.60 9.96
CA PHE A 169 7.71 -21.91 8.67
C PHE A 169 8.82 -22.29 7.68
N TYR A 170 9.92 -22.82 8.18
CA TYR A 170 11.09 -23.25 7.39
C TYR A 170 11.27 -24.77 7.32
N SER A 171 10.31 -25.55 7.76
CA SER A 171 10.35 -27.02 7.74
C SER A 171 9.06 -27.61 7.18
N HIS A 172 9.08 -28.90 6.89
CA HIS A 172 7.91 -29.66 6.49
C HIS A 172 7.10 -30.23 7.68
N GLN A 173 7.40 -29.80 8.90
CA GLN A 173 6.60 -30.16 10.07
C GLN A 173 5.19 -29.62 9.91
N LYS A 174 4.19 -30.48 9.99
CA LYS A 174 2.78 -30.04 9.83
C LYS A 174 2.35 -29.11 10.95
N PRO A 175 1.66 -27.99 10.61
CA PRO A 175 1.06 -27.14 11.61
C PRO A 175 0.00 -27.90 12.42
N GLU A 176 -0.09 -27.62 13.70
CA GLU A 176 -1.11 -28.18 14.56
C GLU A 176 -2.46 -27.50 14.36
N THR A 177 -3.53 -28.28 14.59
CA THR A 177 -4.91 -27.79 14.48
C THR A 177 -5.76 -28.28 15.67
N PHE A 178 -6.79 -27.48 15.99
CA PHE A 178 -7.87 -27.91 16.86
C PHE A 178 -8.86 -28.77 16.08
N VAL A 179 -9.57 -29.65 16.78
CA VAL A 179 -10.62 -30.49 16.20
C VAL A 179 -11.96 -30.05 16.79
N PHE A 180 -12.83 -29.51 15.94
CA PHE A 180 -14.20 -29.20 16.26
C PHE A 180 -15.10 -29.26 15.01
N PRO A 181 -16.41 -29.42 15.14
CA PRO A 181 -17.34 -29.41 14.02
C PRO A 181 -17.30 -28.08 13.26
N SER A 182 -17.49 -28.12 11.95
CA SER A 182 -17.55 -26.92 11.12
C SER A 182 -18.71 -26.03 11.54
N LEU A 183 -18.45 -24.75 11.66
CA LEU A 183 -19.48 -23.72 11.85
C LEU A 183 -20.09 -23.37 10.51
N HIS A 184 -21.37 -23.04 10.51
CA HIS A 184 -22.11 -22.64 9.32
C HIS A 184 -22.42 -21.14 9.36
N PHE A 185 -22.16 -20.47 8.23
CA PHE A 185 -22.39 -19.03 8.06
C PHE A 185 -23.25 -18.81 6.82
N PRO A 186 -24.58 -18.62 6.96
CA PRO A 186 -25.50 -18.53 5.81
C PRO A 186 -25.21 -17.42 4.82
N TYR A 187 -24.49 -16.38 5.26
CA TYR A 187 -24.13 -15.22 4.44
C TYR A 187 -22.75 -15.32 3.76
N LEU A 188 -22.02 -16.42 4.00
CA LEU A 188 -20.75 -16.70 3.32
C LEU A 188 -20.95 -17.79 2.25
N ASN A 189 -20.19 -17.70 1.17
CA ASN A 189 -20.12 -18.79 0.22
C ASN A 189 -19.31 -19.99 0.78
N PRO A 190 -19.39 -21.19 0.18
CA PRO A 190 -18.75 -22.38 0.75
C PRO A 190 -17.24 -22.24 0.99
N THR A 191 -16.49 -21.57 0.09
CA THR A 191 -15.04 -21.42 0.26
C THR A 191 -14.68 -20.33 1.28
N GLN A 192 -15.49 -19.29 1.40
CA GLN A 192 -15.33 -18.30 2.48
C GLN A 192 -15.63 -18.94 3.85
N GLU A 193 -16.70 -19.72 3.96
CA GLU A 193 -17.04 -20.47 5.16
C GLU A 193 -15.92 -21.44 5.56
N GLU A 194 -15.39 -22.19 4.60
CA GLU A 194 -14.26 -23.09 4.85
C GLU A 194 -13.02 -22.33 5.33
N ALA A 195 -12.70 -21.17 4.72
CA ALA A 195 -11.59 -20.34 5.15
C ALA A 195 -11.73 -19.88 6.60
N VAL A 196 -12.91 -19.43 7.02
CA VAL A 196 -13.19 -19.04 8.41
C VAL A 196 -13.00 -20.23 9.35
N ASN A 197 -13.53 -21.40 9.01
CA ASN A 197 -13.37 -22.61 9.81
C ASN A 197 -11.91 -23.03 9.95
N GLN A 198 -11.12 -22.97 8.88
CA GLN A 198 -9.68 -23.28 8.91
C GLN A 198 -8.89 -22.28 9.76
N VAL A 199 -9.23 -20.99 9.72
CA VAL A 199 -8.64 -19.97 10.61
C VAL A 199 -8.91 -20.31 12.08
N LEU A 200 -10.15 -20.69 12.41
CA LEU A 200 -10.52 -21.03 13.79
C LEU A 200 -9.84 -22.32 14.29
N ARG A 201 -9.63 -23.28 13.40
CA ARG A 201 -8.95 -24.56 13.74
C ARG A 201 -7.43 -24.42 13.85
N ALA A 202 -6.82 -23.40 13.22
CA ALA A 202 -5.37 -23.24 13.25
C ALA A 202 -4.87 -22.98 14.68
N LYS A 203 -3.93 -23.82 15.15
CA LYS A 203 -3.16 -23.52 16.37
C LYS A 203 -1.93 -22.68 16.07
N ASP A 204 -1.34 -22.85 14.88
CA ASP A 204 -0.06 -22.25 14.49
C ASP A 204 -0.24 -21.22 13.39
N VAL A 205 -0.74 -21.64 12.24
CA VAL A 205 -0.85 -20.81 11.04
C VAL A 205 -2.00 -21.26 10.14
N ALA A 206 -2.66 -20.29 9.51
CA ALA A 206 -3.55 -20.52 8.38
C ALA A 206 -3.38 -19.39 7.37
N ILE A 207 -3.64 -19.69 6.10
CA ILE A 207 -3.60 -18.74 5.00
C ILE A 207 -4.96 -18.69 4.31
N VAL A 208 -5.50 -17.49 4.18
CA VAL A 208 -6.64 -17.17 3.33
C VAL A 208 -6.11 -16.62 2.02
N HIS A 209 -6.06 -17.45 0.99
CA HIS A 209 -5.65 -17.05 -0.35
C HIS A 209 -6.86 -16.49 -1.07
N GLY A 210 -6.91 -15.18 -1.26
CA GLY A 210 -8.01 -14.44 -1.87
C GLY A 210 -7.65 -13.85 -3.23
N PRO A 211 -7.91 -14.54 -4.34
CA PRO A 211 -7.84 -13.96 -5.68
C PRO A 211 -8.70 -12.69 -5.81
N PRO A 212 -8.50 -11.88 -6.87
CA PRO A 212 -9.23 -10.63 -7.05
C PRO A 212 -10.75 -10.84 -7.02
N GLY A 213 -11.44 -10.00 -6.25
CA GLY A 213 -12.91 -9.99 -6.19
C GLY A 213 -13.57 -11.15 -5.43
N THR A 214 -12.79 -11.98 -4.73
CA THR A 214 -13.34 -13.16 -4.01
C THR A 214 -13.84 -12.88 -2.59
N GLY A 215 -13.83 -11.62 -2.15
CA GLY A 215 -14.29 -11.25 -0.81
C GLY A 215 -13.30 -11.60 0.29
N LYS A 216 -12.00 -11.51 0.03
CA LYS A 216 -10.94 -11.74 1.01
C LYS A 216 -11.13 -10.93 2.29
N THR A 217 -11.39 -9.63 2.17
CA THR A 217 -11.57 -8.75 3.33
C THR A 217 -12.82 -9.12 4.12
N THR A 218 -13.94 -9.40 3.45
CA THR A 218 -15.17 -9.85 4.10
C THR A 218 -14.93 -11.15 4.89
N THR A 219 -14.25 -12.10 4.27
CA THR A 219 -13.89 -13.38 4.91
C THR A 219 -13.00 -13.17 6.13
N LEU A 220 -11.98 -12.32 6.00
CA LEU A 220 -11.05 -12.03 7.10
C LEU A 220 -11.74 -11.32 8.27
N VAL A 221 -12.64 -10.38 7.99
CA VAL A 221 -13.45 -9.69 9.02
C VAL A 221 -14.32 -10.69 9.78
N GLU A 222 -14.97 -11.64 9.10
CA GLU A 222 -15.74 -12.68 9.77
C GLU A 222 -14.86 -13.62 10.60
N ALA A 223 -13.68 -13.98 10.08
CA ALA A 223 -12.72 -14.78 10.84
C ALA A 223 -12.24 -14.07 12.11
N ILE A 224 -11.98 -12.77 12.03
CA ILE A 224 -11.61 -11.94 13.20
C ILE A 224 -12.77 -11.89 14.19
N ARG A 225 -14.00 -11.65 13.73
CA ARG A 225 -15.18 -11.61 14.58
C ARG A 225 -15.37 -12.93 15.33
N GLU A 226 -15.26 -14.05 14.64
CA GLU A 226 -15.38 -15.38 15.25
C GLU A 226 -14.21 -15.68 16.21
N ALA A 227 -12.98 -15.26 15.90
CA ALA A 227 -11.85 -15.38 16.81
C ALA A 227 -12.09 -14.61 18.12
N LEU A 228 -12.70 -13.42 18.04
CA LEU A 228 -13.06 -12.60 19.21
C LEU A 228 -14.16 -13.21 20.11
N MET A 229 -14.87 -14.23 19.66
CA MET A 229 -15.74 -15.02 20.53
C MET A 229 -14.94 -15.94 21.48
N ARG A 230 -13.66 -16.19 21.17
CA ARG A 230 -12.76 -17.08 21.92
C ARG A 230 -11.59 -16.35 22.57
N GLU A 231 -11.27 -15.17 22.08
CA GLU A 231 -10.17 -14.34 22.53
C GLU A 231 -10.66 -12.95 22.88
N ASN A 232 -10.07 -12.33 23.92
CA ASN A 232 -10.45 -10.98 24.30
C ASN A 232 -10.01 -9.95 23.28
N GLN A 233 -8.83 -10.15 22.68
CA GLN A 233 -8.19 -9.17 21.84
C GLN A 233 -7.29 -9.84 20.80
N VAL A 234 -7.28 -9.33 19.57
CA VAL A 234 -6.41 -9.76 18.50
C VAL A 234 -5.60 -8.59 17.94
N LEU A 235 -4.45 -8.90 17.34
CA LEU A 235 -3.62 -7.94 16.61
C LEU A 235 -3.86 -8.09 15.11
N VAL A 236 -4.16 -6.98 14.43
CA VAL A 236 -4.37 -6.93 12.98
C VAL A 236 -3.35 -5.99 12.36
N CYS A 237 -2.56 -6.51 11.44
CA CYS A 237 -1.52 -5.74 10.75
C CYS A 237 -1.66 -5.84 9.23
N ALA A 238 -1.11 -4.85 8.54
CA ALA A 238 -0.89 -4.86 7.10
C ALA A 238 0.37 -4.06 6.75
N GLN A 239 0.86 -4.20 5.53
CA GLN A 239 2.05 -3.49 5.08
C GLN A 239 1.80 -1.97 4.96
N SER A 240 0.67 -1.57 4.40
CA SER A 240 0.34 -0.16 4.14
C SER A 240 -0.69 0.39 5.13
N ASN A 241 -0.62 1.69 5.39
CA ASN A 241 -1.65 2.39 6.15
C ASN A 241 -3.04 2.26 5.51
N MET A 242 -3.13 2.32 4.19
CA MET A 242 -4.40 2.18 3.46
C MET A 242 -5.06 0.83 3.73
N ALA A 243 -4.31 -0.26 3.72
CA ALA A 243 -4.84 -1.59 4.00
C ALA A 243 -5.31 -1.72 5.46
N VAL A 244 -4.55 -1.15 6.41
CA VAL A 244 -4.95 -1.12 7.83
C VAL A 244 -6.22 -0.32 8.04
N ASP A 245 -6.32 0.85 7.41
CA ASP A 245 -7.50 1.72 7.50
C ASP A 245 -8.74 1.02 6.93
N TRP A 246 -8.60 0.37 5.78
CA TRP A 246 -9.69 -0.34 5.12
C TRP A 246 -10.26 -1.49 5.98
N ILE A 247 -9.38 -2.35 6.52
CA ILE A 247 -9.84 -3.45 7.37
C ILE A 247 -10.40 -2.94 8.70
N SER A 248 -9.80 -1.89 9.27
CA SER A 248 -10.29 -1.26 10.51
C SER A 248 -11.70 -0.70 10.33
N GLU A 249 -11.96 -0.01 9.22
CA GLU A 249 -13.28 0.52 8.89
C GLU A 249 -14.33 -0.60 8.78
N LYS A 250 -13.99 -1.69 8.09
CA LYS A 250 -14.88 -2.86 7.97
C LYS A 250 -15.17 -3.54 9.30
N LEU A 251 -14.20 -3.61 10.20
CA LEU A 251 -14.39 -4.13 11.55
C LEU A 251 -15.29 -3.22 12.39
N VAL A 252 -15.11 -1.91 12.32
CA VAL A 252 -15.96 -0.92 12.99
C VAL A 252 -17.39 -0.98 12.47
N ASP A 253 -17.61 -1.18 11.16
CA ASP A 253 -18.93 -1.38 10.56
C ASP A 253 -19.67 -2.61 11.12
N ARG A 254 -18.92 -3.59 11.60
CA ARG A 254 -19.46 -4.78 12.28
C ARG A 254 -19.60 -4.61 13.80
N GLY A 255 -19.45 -3.39 14.31
CA GLY A 255 -19.57 -3.07 15.73
C GLY A 255 -18.40 -3.53 16.60
N ILE A 256 -17.25 -3.81 16.02
CA ILE A 256 -16.05 -4.23 16.75
C ILE A 256 -15.27 -2.98 17.18
N ASN A 257 -14.89 -2.94 18.46
CA ASN A 257 -14.06 -1.86 19.00
C ASN A 257 -12.61 -2.02 18.54
N VAL A 258 -12.19 -1.17 17.60
CA VAL A 258 -10.84 -1.14 17.05
C VAL A 258 -10.06 0.03 17.64
N LEU A 259 -8.82 -0.21 18.05
CA LEU A 259 -7.86 0.82 18.38
C LEU A 259 -6.75 0.84 17.31
N ARG A 260 -6.77 1.87 16.48
CA ARG A 260 -5.82 2.06 15.39
C ARG A 260 -4.59 2.80 15.90
N ILE A 261 -3.44 2.13 15.90
CA ILE A 261 -2.15 2.74 16.24
C ILE A 261 -1.56 3.37 14.97
N GLY A 262 -1.25 4.65 15.05
CA GLY A 262 -0.83 5.48 13.93
C GLY A 262 -2.01 6.29 13.35
N ASN A 263 -1.72 7.19 12.43
CA ASN A 263 -2.73 8.06 11.82
C ASN A 263 -3.26 7.46 10.51
N PRO A 264 -4.55 7.62 10.23
CA PRO A 264 -5.14 7.13 8.98
C PRO A 264 -4.66 7.95 7.78
N THR A 265 -4.68 7.33 6.60
CA THR A 265 -4.32 7.99 5.33
C THR A 265 -5.38 9.00 4.87
N ARG A 266 -6.61 8.82 5.30
CA ARG A 266 -7.73 9.73 5.00
C ARG A 266 -8.34 10.21 6.31
N VAL A 267 -8.68 11.47 6.35
CA VAL A 267 -9.29 12.11 7.53
C VAL A 267 -10.78 12.28 7.28
N ASN A 268 -11.56 11.40 7.88
CA ASN A 268 -12.99 11.58 8.06
C ASN A 268 -13.36 11.25 9.51
N ASP A 269 -14.51 11.73 9.96
CA ASP A 269 -14.92 11.56 11.36
C ASP A 269 -14.99 10.11 11.81
N LYS A 270 -15.38 9.21 10.92
CA LYS A 270 -15.46 7.78 11.19
C LYS A 270 -14.07 7.19 11.44
N MET A 271 -13.10 7.48 10.57
CA MET A 271 -11.72 6.99 10.70
C MET A 271 -11.04 7.56 11.94
N LEU A 272 -11.26 8.85 12.22
CA LEU A 272 -10.71 9.50 13.40
C LEU A 272 -11.25 8.88 14.70
N SER A 273 -12.51 8.42 14.71
CA SER A 273 -13.17 7.89 15.90
C SER A 273 -12.50 6.64 16.49
N PHE A 274 -11.77 5.87 15.70
CA PHE A 274 -11.07 4.66 16.16
C PHE A 274 -9.54 4.78 16.22
N THR A 275 -8.98 5.97 15.94
CA THR A 275 -7.56 6.21 16.11
C THR A 275 -7.19 6.37 17.57
N TYR A 276 -6.00 5.87 17.95
CA TYR A 276 -5.46 6.00 19.30
C TYR A 276 -5.42 7.47 19.76
N GLU A 277 -4.93 8.38 18.92
CA GLU A 277 -4.76 9.78 19.25
C GLU A 277 -6.11 10.44 19.60
N ARG A 278 -7.16 10.22 18.78
CA ARG A 278 -8.49 10.78 19.03
C ARG A 278 -9.17 10.19 20.25
N ARG A 279 -9.01 8.90 20.49
CA ARG A 279 -9.55 8.26 21.68
C ARG A 279 -8.82 8.72 22.95
N PHE A 280 -7.52 8.94 22.85
CA PHE A 280 -6.72 9.51 23.93
C PHE A 280 -7.21 10.91 24.30
N GLU A 281 -7.43 11.78 23.31
CA GLU A 281 -7.98 13.13 23.50
C GLU A 281 -9.42 13.13 24.06
N ALA A 282 -10.24 12.17 23.66
CA ALA A 282 -11.63 12.06 24.09
C ALA A 282 -11.79 11.46 25.51
N HIS A 283 -10.71 10.94 26.11
CA HIS A 283 -10.76 10.35 27.45
C HIS A 283 -11.06 11.41 28.53
N PRO A 284 -11.92 11.11 29.53
CA PRO A 284 -12.28 12.07 30.58
C PRO A 284 -11.08 12.69 31.31
N ASP A 285 -10.04 11.90 31.55
CA ASP A 285 -8.83 12.34 32.25
C ASP A 285 -7.88 13.20 31.39
N TYR A 286 -8.12 13.27 30.06
CA TYR A 286 -7.22 13.99 29.15
C TYR A 286 -7.13 15.49 29.47
N THR A 287 -8.23 16.13 29.82
CA THR A 287 -8.24 17.58 30.15
C THR A 287 -7.30 17.88 31.32
N GLN A 288 -7.33 17.04 32.35
CA GLN A 288 -6.42 17.17 33.51
C GLN A 288 -4.97 16.92 33.12
N LEU A 289 -4.72 15.87 32.33
CA LEU A 289 -3.37 15.56 31.83
C LEU A 289 -2.81 16.71 30.99
N TRP A 290 -3.61 17.29 30.11
CA TRP A 290 -3.22 18.44 29.29
C TRP A 290 -2.83 19.65 30.13
N ALA A 291 -3.63 19.98 31.16
CA ALA A 291 -3.34 21.07 32.08
C ALA A 291 -2.01 20.86 32.83
N ILE A 292 -1.74 19.63 33.31
CA ILE A 292 -0.49 19.28 33.98
C ILE A 292 0.70 19.38 33.00
N ARG A 293 0.58 18.87 31.80
CA ARG A 293 1.63 18.98 30.77
C ARG A 293 1.93 20.43 30.41
N LYS A 294 0.90 21.28 30.33
CA LYS A 294 1.07 22.72 30.15
C LYS A 294 1.82 23.36 31.31
N ALA A 295 1.44 23.06 32.55
CA ALA A 295 2.14 23.54 33.75
C ALA A 295 3.62 23.11 33.80
N ILE A 296 3.93 21.88 33.39
CA ILE A 296 5.32 21.39 33.29
C ILE A 296 6.12 22.23 32.26
N ARG A 297 5.53 22.51 31.10
CA ARG A 297 6.19 23.34 30.07
C ARG A 297 6.42 24.76 30.54
N GLU A 298 5.43 25.37 31.17
CA GLU A 298 5.54 26.72 31.75
C GLU A 298 6.62 26.79 32.84
N LEU A 299 6.65 25.82 33.76
CA LEU A 299 7.71 25.75 34.76
C LEU A 299 9.10 25.65 34.14
N ARG A 300 9.27 24.85 33.07
CA ARG A 300 10.56 24.71 32.39
C ARG A 300 10.96 25.98 31.63
N SER A 301 10.02 26.74 31.07
CA SER A 301 10.30 27.97 30.33
C SER A 301 10.71 29.14 31.22
N HIS A 302 10.24 29.17 32.48
CA HIS A 302 10.53 30.23 33.45
C HIS A 302 11.75 29.95 34.37
N ARG A 303 12.58 28.99 34.01
CA ARG A 303 13.73 28.54 34.80
C ARG A 303 14.80 29.65 34.93
N LYS A 304 14.72 30.49 35.99
CA LYS A 304 15.75 31.47 36.29
C LYS A 304 16.78 30.97 37.33
N ARG A 305 16.40 30.13 38.29
CA ARG A 305 17.25 29.36 39.22
C ARG A 305 16.49 28.13 39.67
N ALA A 306 17.12 26.94 39.56
CA ALA A 306 16.52 25.70 40.03
C ALA A 306 16.86 25.54 41.51
N ASP A 307 15.87 25.65 42.39
CA ASP A 307 15.95 25.30 43.80
C ASP A 307 15.30 23.92 44.06
N GLU A 308 15.43 23.44 45.29
CA GLU A 308 14.90 22.14 45.69
C GLU A 308 13.36 22.09 45.57
N HIS A 309 12.69 23.19 45.87
CA HIS A 309 11.24 23.31 45.75
C HIS A 309 10.77 23.21 44.28
N PHE A 310 11.52 23.79 43.35
CA PHE A 310 11.25 23.67 41.91
C PHE A 310 11.34 22.21 41.47
N HIS A 311 12.39 21.49 41.87
CA HIS A 311 12.56 20.08 41.51
C HIS A 311 11.47 19.20 42.09
N GLN A 312 11.09 19.37 43.36
CA GLN A 312 10.01 18.64 44.01
C GLN A 312 8.66 18.87 43.29
N LYS A 313 8.33 20.11 42.95
CA LYS A 313 7.12 20.45 42.22
C LYS A 313 7.11 19.86 40.82
N LEU A 314 8.22 19.93 40.10
CA LEU A 314 8.36 19.35 38.77
C LEU A 314 8.17 17.82 38.78
N GLU A 315 8.81 17.13 39.74
CA GLU A 315 8.69 15.68 39.88
C GLU A 315 7.27 15.24 40.29
N SER A 316 6.60 15.98 41.17
CA SER A 316 5.20 15.74 41.54
C SER A 316 4.28 15.86 40.34
N LEU A 317 4.44 16.89 39.48
CA LEU A 317 3.66 17.07 38.27
C LEU A 317 3.95 15.97 37.23
N LYS A 318 5.21 15.58 37.08
CA LYS A 318 5.58 14.47 36.18
C LYS A 318 4.95 13.14 36.63
N SER A 319 5.03 12.82 37.92
CA SER A 319 4.43 11.61 38.50
C SER A 319 2.92 11.60 38.23
N ARG A 320 2.24 12.72 38.47
CA ARG A 320 0.80 12.84 38.23
C ARG A 320 0.43 12.68 36.74
N ALA A 321 1.22 13.29 35.85
CA ALA A 321 1.04 13.11 34.39
C ALA A 321 1.21 11.65 33.99
N THR A 322 2.23 10.96 34.50
CA THR A 322 2.49 9.54 34.21
C THR A 322 1.35 8.66 34.71
N GLU A 323 0.81 8.91 35.92
CA GLU A 323 -0.36 8.16 36.41
C GLU A 323 -1.58 8.29 35.51
N LEU A 324 -1.87 9.52 35.05
CA LEU A 324 -2.99 9.76 34.14
C LEU A 324 -2.78 9.12 32.77
N GLU A 325 -1.57 9.18 32.22
CA GLU A 325 -1.23 8.50 30.96
C GLU A 325 -1.40 6.99 31.06
N ILE A 326 -0.93 6.38 32.15
CA ILE A 326 -1.08 4.95 32.39
C ILE A 326 -2.56 4.58 32.47
N ARG A 327 -3.37 5.38 33.20
CA ARG A 327 -4.82 5.13 33.31
C ARG A 327 -5.51 5.21 31.97
N ILE A 328 -5.30 6.30 31.21
CA ILE A 328 -5.88 6.47 29.87
C ILE A 328 -5.50 5.28 28.97
N ASN A 329 -4.22 4.92 28.93
CA ASN A 329 -3.75 3.79 28.13
C ASN A 329 -4.38 2.47 28.58
N SER A 330 -4.44 2.23 29.87
CA SER A 330 -5.07 1.01 30.42
C SER A 330 -6.54 0.88 29.98
N ASP A 331 -7.29 1.98 30.03
CA ASP A 331 -8.70 2.01 29.65
C ASP A 331 -8.85 1.80 28.13
N LEU A 332 -8.08 2.52 27.29
CA LEU A 332 -8.14 2.39 25.84
C LEU A 332 -7.80 0.97 25.37
N PHE A 333 -6.72 0.39 25.90
CA PHE A 333 -6.31 -0.97 25.53
C PHE A 333 -7.23 -2.04 26.13
N GLY A 334 -7.79 -1.79 27.31
CA GLY A 334 -8.76 -2.70 27.95
C GLY A 334 -10.10 -2.79 27.21
N GLU A 335 -10.55 -1.70 26.62
CA GLU A 335 -11.82 -1.63 25.87
C GLU A 335 -11.67 -2.15 24.44
N ALA A 336 -10.49 -2.06 23.84
CA ALA A 336 -10.27 -2.46 22.46
C ALA A 336 -10.33 -3.99 22.29
N ARG A 337 -11.05 -4.43 21.26
CA ARG A 337 -11.12 -5.85 20.86
C ARG A 337 -10.08 -6.17 19.76
N VAL A 338 -9.78 -5.20 18.94
CA VAL A 338 -8.77 -5.27 17.88
C VAL A 338 -7.79 -4.13 18.04
N ILE A 339 -6.51 -4.45 18.07
CA ILE A 339 -5.42 -3.49 17.89
C ILE A 339 -4.97 -3.57 16.44
N ALA A 340 -5.04 -2.45 15.72
CA ALA A 340 -4.68 -2.37 14.31
C ALA A 340 -3.49 -1.45 14.07
N SER A 341 -2.52 -1.89 13.28
CA SER A 341 -1.35 -1.10 12.91
C SER A 341 -0.73 -1.60 11.61
N THR A 342 0.18 -0.79 11.03
CA THR A 342 1.09 -1.34 10.02
C THR A 342 2.05 -2.35 10.66
N LEU A 343 2.68 -3.21 9.86
CA LEU A 343 3.67 -4.17 10.37
C LEU A 343 4.80 -3.46 11.11
N VAL A 344 5.37 -2.42 10.53
CA VAL A 344 6.39 -1.59 11.20
C VAL A 344 5.81 -0.85 12.41
N GLY A 345 4.58 -0.36 12.29
CA GLY A 345 3.87 0.32 13.39
C GLY A 345 3.63 -0.56 14.62
N SER A 346 3.62 -1.88 14.47
CA SER A 346 3.51 -2.83 15.59
C SER A 346 4.73 -2.83 16.52
N SER A 347 5.82 -2.19 16.14
CA SER A 347 6.98 -1.93 17.01
C SER A 347 6.78 -0.74 17.97
N ASN A 348 5.66 -0.02 17.86
CA ASN A 348 5.39 1.14 18.72
C ASN A 348 5.44 0.77 20.20
N ARG A 349 6.06 1.66 21.00
CA ARG A 349 6.21 1.48 22.46
C ARG A 349 4.90 1.31 23.21
N LEU A 350 3.79 1.82 22.67
CA LEU A 350 2.46 1.61 23.23
C LEU A 350 2.08 0.12 23.33
N LEU A 351 2.67 -0.73 22.49
CA LEU A 351 2.46 -2.17 22.50
C LEU A 351 3.47 -2.94 23.35
N ASP A 352 4.40 -2.26 24.03
CA ASP A 352 5.38 -2.93 24.88
C ASP A 352 4.69 -3.65 26.03
N GLY A 353 5.07 -4.93 26.20
CA GLY A 353 4.44 -5.82 27.17
C GLY A 353 3.10 -6.42 26.73
N GLN A 354 2.47 -5.94 25.66
CA GLN A 354 1.24 -6.52 25.14
C GLN A 354 1.50 -7.85 24.43
N LYS A 355 0.63 -8.83 24.69
CA LYS A 355 0.60 -10.15 24.06
C LYS A 355 -0.79 -10.45 23.53
N PHE A 356 -0.85 -11.12 22.40
CA PHE A 356 -2.09 -11.50 21.73
C PHE A 356 -2.07 -12.99 21.42
N GLY A 357 -3.23 -13.62 21.42
CA GLY A 357 -3.34 -15.01 20.97
C GLY A 357 -3.11 -15.12 19.48
N THR A 358 -3.73 -14.24 18.71
CA THR A 358 -3.73 -14.29 17.23
C THR A 358 -3.26 -12.98 16.60
N LEU A 359 -2.40 -13.11 15.60
CA LEU A 359 -2.03 -12.06 14.65
C LEU A 359 -2.71 -12.35 13.31
N PHE A 360 -3.41 -11.35 12.78
CA PHE A 360 -3.89 -11.33 11.40
C PHE A 360 -3.04 -10.37 10.58
N ILE A 361 -2.49 -10.84 9.46
CA ILE A 361 -1.78 -9.98 8.51
C ILE A 361 -2.55 -9.96 7.21
N ASP A 362 -3.14 -8.82 6.87
CA ASP A 362 -3.78 -8.60 5.58
C ASP A 362 -2.76 -8.11 4.54
N GLU A 363 -3.01 -8.41 3.27
CA GLU A 363 -2.10 -8.12 2.16
C GLU A 363 -0.67 -8.67 2.41
N ALA A 364 -0.58 -9.86 2.97
CA ALA A 364 0.68 -10.48 3.38
C ALA A 364 1.65 -10.75 2.20
N ALA A 365 1.12 -10.90 0.99
CA ALA A 365 1.92 -11.08 -0.22
C ALA A 365 2.69 -9.82 -0.66
N GLN A 366 2.38 -8.65 -0.09
CA GLN A 366 3.05 -7.38 -0.40
C GLN A 366 4.12 -7.00 0.61
N ALA A 367 4.26 -7.77 1.68
CA ALA A 367 5.19 -7.49 2.76
C ALA A 367 6.49 -8.29 2.60
N LEU A 368 7.64 -7.65 2.79
CA LEU A 368 8.89 -8.37 2.99
C LEU A 368 8.75 -9.32 4.19
N GLU A 369 9.36 -10.49 4.13
CA GLU A 369 9.33 -11.45 5.23
C GLU A 369 9.79 -10.81 6.55
N ALA A 370 10.84 -10.00 6.52
CA ALA A 370 11.36 -9.31 7.69
C ALA A 370 10.31 -8.44 8.40
N ALA A 371 9.45 -7.77 7.65
CA ALA A 371 8.37 -6.96 8.21
C ALA A 371 7.34 -7.81 8.98
N CYS A 372 7.02 -9.00 8.48
CA CYS A 372 6.10 -9.94 9.14
C CYS A 372 6.64 -10.43 10.49
N TRP A 373 7.95 -10.51 10.68
CA TRP A 373 8.56 -10.90 11.94
C TRP A 373 8.44 -9.84 13.05
N ILE A 374 8.16 -8.59 12.73
CA ILE A 374 8.05 -7.52 13.72
C ILE A 374 6.95 -7.81 14.75
N PRO A 375 5.68 -8.07 14.38
CA PRO A 375 4.62 -8.37 15.35
C PRO A 375 4.68 -9.80 15.92
N MET A 376 5.41 -10.72 15.29
CA MET A 376 5.40 -12.15 15.65
C MET A 376 5.83 -12.45 17.09
N ARG A 377 6.69 -11.64 17.67
CA ARG A 377 7.12 -11.77 19.08
C ARG A 377 5.99 -11.63 20.10
N ARG A 378 4.84 -11.09 19.66
CA ARG A 378 3.71 -10.74 20.53
C ARG A 378 2.58 -11.76 20.47
N VAL A 379 2.69 -12.78 19.63
CA VAL A 379 1.56 -13.64 19.29
C VAL A 379 1.86 -15.13 19.42
N SER A 380 0.80 -15.94 19.54
CA SER A 380 0.91 -17.39 19.61
C SER A 380 0.61 -18.08 18.28
N ARG A 381 -0.23 -17.49 17.44
CA ARG A 381 -0.56 -17.98 16.10
C ARG A 381 -0.69 -16.85 15.10
N VAL A 382 -0.56 -17.18 13.82
CA VAL A 382 -0.54 -16.21 12.71
C VAL A 382 -1.53 -16.63 11.63
N ILE A 383 -2.37 -15.70 11.23
CA ILE A 383 -3.28 -15.83 10.11
C ILE A 383 -2.83 -14.85 9.03
N LEU A 384 -2.50 -15.35 7.86
CA LEU A 384 -2.09 -14.55 6.71
C LEU A 384 -3.21 -14.51 5.69
N ALA A 385 -3.52 -13.33 5.17
CA ALA A 385 -4.45 -13.15 4.07
C ALA A 385 -3.78 -12.36 2.95
N GLY A 386 -3.97 -12.78 1.71
CA GLY A 386 -3.36 -12.12 0.56
C GLY A 386 -3.48 -12.93 -0.71
N ASP A 387 -2.76 -12.49 -1.72
CA ASP A 387 -2.68 -13.16 -3.00
C ASP A 387 -1.26 -13.01 -3.58
N HIS A 388 -0.49 -14.08 -3.53
CA HIS A 388 0.88 -14.12 -4.04
C HIS A 388 0.96 -14.11 -5.58
N CYS A 389 -0.15 -14.24 -6.27
CA CYS A 389 -0.27 -14.05 -7.72
C CYS A 389 -0.52 -12.58 -8.12
N GLN A 390 -0.63 -11.67 -7.16
CA GLN A 390 -0.70 -10.23 -7.34
C GLN A 390 0.65 -9.57 -6.99
N LEU A 391 0.66 -8.25 -6.76
CA LEU A 391 1.90 -7.51 -6.57
C LEU A 391 2.76 -8.04 -5.41
N PRO A 392 4.06 -8.27 -5.66
CA PRO A 392 5.03 -8.61 -4.64
C PRO A 392 5.50 -7.35 -3.89
N PRO A 393 6.25 -7.50 -2.79
CA PRO A 393 6.96 -6.38 -2.20
C PRO A 393 7.96 -5.77 -3.18
N THR A 394 8.16 -4.46 -3.07
CA THR A 394 9.14 -3.75 -3.90
C THR A 394 10.55 -4.01 -3.37
N VAL A 395 11.44 -4.47 -4.25
CA VAL A 395 12.89 -4.66 -3.99
C VAL A 395 13.65 -3.92 -5.08
N LYS A 396 14.50 -2.98 -4.71
CA LYS A 396 15.27 -2.14 -5.65
C LYS A 396 16.61 -2.76 -6.02
N SER A 397 17.24 -3.48 -5.10
CA SER A 397 18.48 -4.20 -5.38
C SER A 397 18.21 -5.43 -6.24
N ILE A 398 18.66 -5.37 -7.49
CA ILE A 398 18.53 -6.50 -8.44
C ILE A 398 19.24 -7.75 -7.89
N ALA A 399 20.38 -7.58 -7.23
CA ALA A 399 21.12 -8.68 -6.63
C ALA A 399 20.34 -9.34 -5.48
N ALA A 400 19.76 -8.52 -4.57
CA ALA A 400 18.95 -9.02 -3.48
C ALA A 400 17.65 -9.70 -3.99
N LEU A 401 17.02 -9.13 -5.01
CA LEU A 401 15.83 -9.72 -5.64
C LEU A 401 16.13 -11.09 -6.24
N LYS A 402 17.21 -11.21 -7.02
CA LYS A 402 17.63 -12.49 -7.63
C LYS A 402 18.01 -13.53 -6.58
N ALA A 403 18.54 -13.11 -5.44
CA ALA A 403 18.91 -13.98 -4.33
C ALA A 403 17.71 -14.38 -3.42
N GLY A 404 16.51 -13.87 -3.70
CA GLY A 404 15.26 -14.30 -3.05
C GLY A 404 14.71 -13.36 -1.97
N LEU A 405 15.17 -12.10 -1.88
CA LEU A 405 14.60 -11.14 -0.92
C LEU A 405 13.11 -10.86 -1.19
N GLY A 406 12.66 -10.92 -2.44
CA GLY A 406 11.28 -10.73 -2.84
C GLY A 406 10.33 -11.88 -2.47
N LYS A 407 10.84 -13.02 -2.02
CA LYS A 407 10.01 -14.14 -1.55
C LYS A 407 9.40 -13.79 -0.20
N THR A 408 8.07 -13.73 -0.15
CA THR A 408 7.34 -13.37 1.05
C THR A 408 7.21 -14.53 2.03
N LEU A 409 6.89 -14.22 3.29
CA LEU A 409 6.56 -15.26 4.27
C LEU A 409 5.33 -16.06 3.82
N MET A 410 4.33 -15.39 3.23
CA MET A 410 3.14 -16.06 2.69
C MET A 410 3.51 -17.08 1.61
N GLU A 411 4.33 -16.71 0.62
CA GLU A 411 4.79 -17.64 -0.43
C GLU A 411 5.54 -18.84 0.17
N ARG A 412 6.38 -18.59 1.15
CA ARG A 412 7.12 -19.66 1.85
C ARG A 412 6.19 -20.65 2.51
N ILE A 413 5.20 -20.15 3.25
CA ILE A 413 4.25 -21.01 3.97
C ILE A 413 3.32 -21.74 2.98
N VAL A 414 2.89 -21.10 1.89
CA VAL A 414 2.12 -21.76 0.82
C VAL A 414 2.87 -22.96 0.25
N GLU A 415 4.17 -22.82 0.01
CA GLU A 415 5.00 -23.91 -0.51
C GLU A 415 5.25 -25.03 0.51
N MET A 416 5.53 -24.66 1.77
CA MET A 416 5.88 -25.62 2.82
C MET A 416 4.66 -26.30 3.43
N HIS A 417 3.53 -25.60 3.52
CA HIS A 417 2.32 -26.01 4.23
C HIS A 417 1.07 -25.77 3.39
N PRO A 418 0.92 -26.42 2.22
CA PRO A 418 -0.27 -26.26 1.38
C PRO A 418 -1.57 -26.66 2.10
N GLU A 419 -1.50 -27.52 3.10
CA GLU A 419 -2.62 -27.93 3.96
C GLU A 419 -3.17 -26.78 4.83
N ALA A 420 -2.37 -25.75 5.10
CA ALA A 420 -2.78 -24.56 5.85
C ALA A 420 -3.47 -23.50 4.98
N VAL A 421 -3.54 -23.70 3.67
CA VAL A 421 -4.04 -22.71 2.71
C VAL A 421 -5.48 -23.03 2.32
N THR A 422 -6.35 -22.03 2.39
CA THR A 422 -7.70 -22.08 1.81
C THR A 422 -7.80 -21.07 0.70
N LEU A 423 -8.08 -21.53 -0.52
CA LEU A 423 -8.33 -20.69 -1.69
C LEU A 423 -9.79 -20.27 -1.74
N LEU A 424 -10.06 -18.97 -1.82
CA LEU A 424 -11.38 -18.44 -2.15
C LEU A 424 -11.63 -18.60 -3.66
N LYS A 425 -12.71 -19.24 -4.06
CA LYS A 425 -12.93 -19.69 -5.44
C LYS A 425 -14.00 -18.94 -6.21
N ILE A 426 -14.82 -18.14 -5.53
CA ILE A 426 -15.92 -17.41 -6.16
C ILE A 426 -15.60 -15.92 -6.15
N GLN A 427 -15.52 -15.31 -7.33
CA GLN A 427 -15.29 -13.87 -7.45
C GLN A 427 -16.58 -13.11 -7.79
N TYR A 428 -16.72 -11.91 -7.26
CA TYR A 428 -17.93 -11.05 -7.35
C TYR A 428 -17.66 -9.70 -8.02
N ARG A 429 -16.54 -9.57 -8.73
CA ARG A 429 -16.12 -8.30 -9.33
C ARG A 429 -16.34 -8.27 -10.82
N MET A 430 -15.80 -9.26 -11.53
CA MET A 430 -15.56 -9.18 -12.96
C MET A 430 -16.54 -10.01 -13.75
N ASN A 431 -16.84 -9.53 -14.98
CA ASN A 431 -17.36 -10.37 -16.03
C ASN A 431 -16.47 -11.61 -16.20
N ASP A 432 -17.07 -12.75 -16.47
CA ASP A 432 -16.39 -14.05 -16.54
C ASP A 432 -15.30 -14.08 -17.61
N ASP A 433 -15.53 -13.47 -18.76
CA ASP A 433 -14.55 -13.43 -19.84
C ASP A 433 -13.29 -12.64 -19.47
N ILE A 434 -13.39 -11.64 -18.58
CA ILE A 434 -12.24 -10.92 -18.06
C ILE A 434 -11.46 -11.79 -17.06
N MET A 435 -12.17 -12.47 -16.17
CA MET A 435 -11.51 -13.26 -15.10
C MET A 435 -10.99 -14.60 -15.60
N ARG A 436 -11.60 -15.23 -16.60
CA ARG A 436 -11.31 -16.61 -17.02
C ARG A 436 -9.84 -16.80 -17.42
N PHE A 437 -9.25 -15.84 -18.13
CA PHE A 437 -7.84 -15.93 -18.48
C PHE A 437 -6.95 -15.93 -17.22
N SER A 438 -7.16 -14.99 -16.31
CA SER A 438 -6.41 -14.92 -15.05
C SER A 438 -6.64 -16.15 -14.17
N SER A 439 -7.87 -16.67 -14.12
CA SER A 439 -8.19 -17.90 -13.39
C SER A 439 -7.37 -19.08 -13.91
N ASN A 440 -7.35 -19.28 -15.22
CA ASN A 440 -6.62 -20.39 -15.83
C ASN A 440 -5.11 -20.26 -15.69
N TYR A 441 -4.58 -19.05 -15.85
CA TYR A 441 -3.12 -18.84 -15.86
C TYR A 441 -2.52 -18.81 -14.45
N PHE A 442 -3.16 -18.15 -13.49
CA PHE A 442 -2.61 -17.90 -12.15
C PHE A 442 -3.21 -18.77 -11.05
N TYR A 443 -4.42 -19.28 -11.23
CA TYR A 443 -5.17 -19.97 -10.17
C TYR A 443 -5.62 -21.38 -10.59
N GLU A 444 -4.95 -21.99 -11.56
CA GLU A 444 -5.21 -23.35 -12.02
C GLU A 444 -6.67 -23.59 -12.49
N GLY A 445 -7.34 -22.53 -12.97
CA GLY A 445 -8.75 -22.59 -13.35
C GLY A 445 -9.76 -22.73 -12.20
N LYS A 446 -9.30 -22.56 -10.96
CA LYS A 446 -10.12 -22.81 -9.76
C LYS A 446 -11.02 -21.64 -9.35
N VAL A 447 -10.83 -20.46 -9.92
CA VAL A 447 -11.64 -19.26 -9.61
C VAL A 447 -12.77 -19.15 -10.61
N GLU A 448 -14.00 -19.10 -10.10
CA GLU A 448 -15.23 -19.02 -10.87
C GLU A 448 -15.96 -17.71 -10.59
N SER A 449 -16.72 -17.23 -11.57
CA SER A 449 -17.50 -16.01 -11.42
C SER A 449 -18.88 -16.31 -10.80
N ALA A 450 -19.28 -15.50 -9.84
CA ALA A 450 -20.62 -15.55 -9.28
C ALA A 450 -21.68 -15.26 -10.36
N PRO A 451 -22.87 -15.88 -10.30
CA PRO A 451 -23.91 -15.73 -11.31
C PRO A 451 -24.28 -14.27 -11.60
N GLU A 452 -24.32 -13.42 -10.58
CA GLU A 452 -24.71 -12.01 -10.67
C GLU A 452 -23.72 -11.12 -11.42
N VAL A 453 -22.47 -11.53 -11.56
CA VAL A 453 -21.44 -10.76 -12.30
C VAL A 453 -21.00 -11.42 -13.59
N LYS A 454 -21.33 -12.69 -13.76
CA LYS A 454 -20.80 -13.54 -14.83
C LYS A 454 -20.95 -12.94 -16.23
N TYR A 455 -22.09 -12.34 -16.50
CA TYR A 455 -22.45 -11.79 -17.82
C TYR A 455 -22.68 -10.29 -17.82
N ARG A 456 -22.31 -9.59 -16.75
CA ARG A 456 -22.56 -8.14 -16.70
C ARG A 456 -21.70 -7.39 -17.70
N SER A 457 -22.32 -6.44 -18.39
CA SER A 457 -21.69 -5.58 -19.39
C SER A 457 -22.30 -4.19 -19.34
N ILE A 458 -21.61 -3.21 -19.91
CA ILE A 458 -22.14 -1.85 -20.05
C ILE A 458 -23.05 -1.75 -21.27
N LEU A 459 -22.62 -2.29 -22.38
CA LEU A 459 -23.37 -2.32 -23.64
C LEU A 459 -23.82 -3.73 -23.94
N ASP A 460 -25.03 -3.88 -24.51
CA ASP A 460 -25.53 -5.16 -24.97
C ASP A 460 -24.64 -5.69 -26.11
N LEU A 461 -24.33 -6.97 -26.07
CA LEU A 461 -23.48 -7.65 -27.06
C LEU A 461 -22.05 -7.08 -27.14
N ASP A 462 -21.59 -6.34 -26.14
CA ASP A 462 -20.20 -5.87 -26.09
C ASP A 462 -19.25 -7.01 -25.73
N ILE A 463 -18.06 -6.98 -26.31
CA ILE A 463 -17.00 -7.94 -25.98
C ILE A 463 -16.31 -7.43 -24.70
N PRO A 464 -16.33 -8.19 -23.59
CA PRO A 464 -15.82 -7.69 -22.30
C PRO A 464 -14.32 -7.40 -22.30
N ILE A 465 -13.54 -8.09 -23.13
CA ILE A 465 -12.08 -7.94 -23.21
C ILE A 465 -11.64 -7.80 -24.67
N GLU A 466 -10.93 -6.73 -24.97
CA GLU A 466 -10.42 -6.43 -26.31
C GLU A 466 -8.93 -6.10 -26.28
N TRP A 467 -8.23 -6.44 -27.36
CA TRP A 467 -6.86 -5.99 -27.59
C TRP A 467 -6.76 -5.24 -28.92
N ILE A 468 -6.37 -3.99 -28.84
CA ILE A 468 -6.16 -3.12 -29.99
C ILE A 468 -4.65 -3.01 -30.23
N SER A 469 -4.19 -3.55 -31.38
CA SER A 469 -2.81 -3.41 -31.82
C SER A 469 -2.71 -2.29 -32.86
N PRO A 470 -1.88 -1.27 -32.63
CA PRO A 470 -1.74 -0.14 -33.57
C PRO A 470 -1.41 -0.56 -35.00
N ASN A 471 -0.55 -1.57 -35.15
CA ASN A 471 -0.10 -2.06 -36.46
C ASN A 471 -1.17 -2.82 -37.26
N HIS A 472 -2.31 -3.15 -36.65
CA HIS A 472 -3.44 -3.78 -37.35
C HIS A 472 -4.46 -2.77 -37.88
N LEU A 473 -4.49 -1.56 -37.33
CA LEU A 473 -5.38 -0.49 -37.78
C LEU A 473 -4.99 0.02 -39.19
N ASP A 474 -3.71 -0.03 -39.53
CA ASP A 474 -3.16 0.41 -40.83
C ASP A 474 -3.67 -0.40 -42.03
N ARG A 475 -4.31 -1.56 -41.82
CA ARG A 475 -4.84 -2.41 -42.88
C ARG A 475 -6.31 -2.12 -43.25
N LEU A 476 -7.00 -1.33 -42.42
CA LEU A 476 -8.44 -1.08 -42.59
C LEU A 476 -8.77 0.27 -43.23
N ASP A 477 -7.85 1.24 -43.23
CA ASP A 477 -8.09 2.55 -43.83
C ASP A 477 -7.16 2.78 -45.03
N ASN A 478 -7.74 2.69 -46.24
CA ASN A 478 -7.14 3.14 -47.52
C ASN A 478 -7.04 4.68 -47.56
N LEU A 479 -6.29 5.28 -46.61
CA LEU A 479 -6.01 6.71 -46.62
C LEU A 479 -4.55 6.92 -47.07
N ASP A 480 -4.36 7.02 -48.36
CA ASP A 480 -3.07 7.05 -49.06
C ASP A 480 -2.24 8.33 -48.89
N ASN A 481 -2.53 9.28 -47.96
CA ASN A 481 -1.80 10.56 -47.93
C ASN A 481 -1.64 11.25 -46.57
N LEU A 482 -1.79 10.55 -45.45
CA LEU A 482 -1.46 11.14 -44.12
C LEU A 482 -0.21 10.46 -43.57
N GLU A 483 0.73 11.24 -43.00
CA GLU A 483 1.87 10.71 -42.25
C GLU A 483 1.35 9.73 -41.18
N LYS A 484 1.75 8.46 -41.30
CA LYS A 484 1.33 7.41 -40.36
C LYS A 484 1.94 7.72 -38.99
N PRO A 485 1.15 7.63 -37.88
CA PRO A 485 1.69 7.83 -36.55
C PRO A 485 2.80 6.81 -36.25
N ASP A 486 3.89 7.30 -35.65
CA ASP A 486 4.95 6.42 -35.16
C ASP A 486 4.58 5.83 -33.81
N TYR A 487 4.28 4.55 -33.78
CA TYR A 487 3.90 3.79 -32.56
C TYR A 487 5.10 3.19 -31.82
N HIS A 488 6.34 3.52 -32.19
CA HIS A 488 7.51 3.09 -31.45
C HIS A 488 7.63 3.79 -30.09
N GLU A 489 8.12 3.05 -29.11
CA GLU A 489 8.42 3.60 -27.81
C GLU A 489 9.58 4.59 -27.86
N GLN A 490 9.53 5.63 -27.03
CA GLN A 490 10.57 6.65 -26.92
C GLN A 490 11.09 6.71 -25.49
N PHE A 491 12.39 6.98 -25.36
CA PHE A 491 13.00 7.27 -24.07
C PHE A 491 12.74 8.72 -23.66
N VAL A 492 12.42 8.95 -22.40
CA VAL A 492 12.17 10.28 -21.85
C VAL A 492 12.97 10.46 -20.57
N GLY A 493 13.78 11.54 -20.54
CA GLY A 493 14.56 11.93 -19.36
C GLY A 493 15.77 11.04 -19.07
N GLU A 494 16.55 11.45 -18.08
CA GLU A 494 17.79 10.78 -17.66
C GLU A 494 17.57 9.44 -16.94
N SER A 495 16.33 9.15 -16.52
CA SER A 495 15.95 7.96 -15.73
C SER A 495 15.38 6.81 -16.57
N PHE A 496 15.63 6.79 -17.86
CA PHE A 496 15.13 5.74 -18.77
C PHE A 496 13.60 5.56 -18.75
N GLY A 497 12.84 6.62 -18.48
CA GLY A 497 11.39 6.63 -18.63
C GLY A 497 11.00 6.30 -20.08
N ARG A 498 9.90 5.58 -20.25
CA ARG A 498 9.41 5.24 -21.59
C ARG A 498 8.03 5.84 -21.82
N ILE A 499 7.83 6.29 -23.05
CA ILE A 499 6.57 6.87 -23.52
C ILE A 499 6.29 6.37 -24.93
N ASN A 500 5.02 6.20 -25.24
CA ASN A 500 4.53 5.98 -26.58
C ASN A 500 3.42 6.98 -26.84
N LYS A 501 3.76 8.07 -27.55
CA LYS A 501 2.85 9.20 -27.76
C LYS A 501 1.65 8.82 -28.62
N ALA A 502 1.90 8.08 -29.70
CA ALA A 502 0.84 7.65 -30.60
C ALA A 502 -0.12 6.67 -29.90
N GLU A 503 0.38 5.74 -29.08
CA GLU A 503 -0.44 4.85 -28.26
C GLU A 503 -1.26 5.63 -27.22
N ALA A 504 -0.71 6.68 -26.63
CA ALA A 504 -1.44 7.53 -25.69
C ALA A 504 -2.62 8.27 -26.36
N GLU A 505 -2.41 8.80 -27.55
CA GLU A 505 -3.49 9.41 -28.35
C GLU A 505 -4.55 8.36 -28.73
N LEU A 506 -4.12 7.18 -29.17
CA LEU A 506 -5.01 6.06 -29.49
C LEU A 506 -5.81 5.62 -28.25
N THR A 507 -5.20 5.60 -27.08
CA THR A 507 -5.87 5.28 -25.81
C THR A 507 -7.04 6.22 -25.55
N LEU A 508 -6.82 7.52 -25.68
CA LEU A 508 -7.89 8.51 -25.46
C LEU A 508 -8.93 8.52 -26.58
N ASN A 509 -8.53 8.28 -27.83
CA ASN A 509 -9.48 8.12 -28.94
C ASN A 509 -10.39 6.92 -28.73
N THR A 510 -9.82 5.79 -28.28
CA THR A 510 -10.58 4.57 -27.96
C THR A 510 -11.58 4.83 -26.83
N LEU A 511 -11.15 5.51 -25.75
CA LEU A 511 -12.06 5.87 -24.67
C LEU A 511 -13.16 6.81 -25.13
N GLN A 512 -12.83 7.82 -25.94
CA GLN A 512 -13.81 8.76 -26.48
C GLN A 512 -14.86 8.01 -27.30
N HIS A 513 -14.43 7.16 -28.23
CA HIS A 513 -15.33 6.37 -29.06
C HIS A 513 -16.23 5.46 -28.22
N TYR A 514 -15.68 4.83 -27.19
CA TYR A 514 -16.46 3.98 -26.28
C TYR A 514 -17.49 4.80 -25.48
N PHE A 515 -17.13 6.00 -25.01
CA PHE A 515 -18.05 6.92 -24.35
C PHE A 515 -19.16 7.44 -25.27
N GLU A 516 -18.84 7.68 -26.55
CA GLU A 516 -19.84 8.07 -27.56
C GLU A 516 -20.87 6.96 -27.79
N ARG A 517 -20.43 5.70 -27.78
CA ARG A 517 -21.33 4.53 -27.87
C ARG A 517 -22.24 4.36 -26.65
N ILE A 518 -21.75 4.64 -25.44
CA ILE A 518 -22.55 4.58 -24.21
C ILE A 518 -23.54 5.75 -24.13
N GLY A 519 -23.11 6.92 -24.52
CA GLY A 519 -23.84 8.18 -24.41
C GLY A 519 -23.58 8.93 -23.11
N LYS A 520 -23.41 10.25 -23.24
CA LYS A 520 -23.06 11.16 -22.14
C LYS A 520 -23.98 11.05 -20.94
N GLN A 521 -25.29 11.04 -21.18
CA GLN A 521 -26.28 11.02 -20.09
C GLN A 521 -26.16 9.76 -19.25
N ARG A 522 -26.07 8.62 -19.91
CA ARG A 522 -25.95 7.33 -19.23
C ARG A 522 -24.66 7.22 -18.40
N ILE A 523 -23.51 7.70 -18.94
CA ILE A 523 -22.24 7.70 -18.19
C ILE A 523 -22.35 8.48 -16.89
N LEU A 524 -23.02 9.65 -16.92
CA LEU A 524 -23.16 10.50 -15.75
C LEU A 524 -24.17 9.95 -14.75
N ASP A 525 -25.30 9.44 -15.22
CA ASP A 525 -26.39 8.92 -14.37
C ASP A 525 -25.98 7.62 -13.67
N GLU A 526 -25.37 6.70 -14.39
CA GLU A 526 -24.85 5.42 -13.84
C GLU A 526 -23.49 5.58 -13.18
N ARG A 527 -22.84 6.74 -13.31
CA ARG A 527 -21.49 7.04 -12.78
C ARG A 527 -20.45 6.00 -13.22
N ILE A 528 -20.46 5.67 -14.50
CA ILE A 528 -19.53 4.71 -15.08
C ILE A 528 -18.10 5.22 -14.90
N ASP A 529 -17.32 4.53 -14.10
CA ASP A 529 -15.96 4.92 -13.79
C ASP A 529 -14.92 4.20 -14.66
N VAL A 530 -13.85 4.92 -14.97
CA VAL A 530 -12.79 4.44 -15.88
C VAL A 530 -11.44 4.58 -15.22
N GLY A 531 -10.63 3.53 -15.35
CA GLY A 531 -9.21 3.55 -15.03
C GLY A 531 -8.36 3.40 -16.28
N ILE A 532 -7.40 4.28 -16.47
CA ILE A 532 -6.36 4.15 -17.49
C ILE A 532 -5.08 3.75 -16.79
N ILE A 533 -4.55 2.59 -17.13
CA ILE A 533 -3.36 2.01 -16.49
C ILE A 533 -2.20 2.00 -17.48
N SER A 534 -1.03 2.38 -17.04
CA SER A 534 0.21 2.16 -17.78
C SER A 534 1.33 1.71 -16.84
N PRO A 535 2.24 0.81 -17.29
CA PRO A 535 3.38 0.38 -16.48
C PRO A 535 4.45 1.46 -16.29
N TYR A 536 4.40 2.57 -17.05
CA TYR A 536 5.40 3.62 -17.03
C TYR A 536 4.85 4.95 -16.55
N ARG A 537 5.46 5.54 -15.51
CA ARG A 537 5.05 6.85 -14.96
C ARG A 537 5.07 7.97 -16.01
N ALA A 538 6.05 7.96 -16.92
CA ALA A 538 6.11 8.96 -18.00
C ALA A 538 4.87 8.92 -18.90
N GLN A 539 4.39 7.72 -19.24
CA GLN A 539 3.16 7.53 -20.01
C GLN A 539 1.93 8.00 -19.22
N VAL A 540 1.85 7.67 -17.94
CA VAL A 540 0.78 8.13 -17.05
C VAL A 540 0.69 9.65 -17.02
N GLN A 541 1.82 10.34 -16.84
CA GLN A 541 1.86 11.80 -16.84
C GLN A 541 1.47 12.40 -18.19
N HIS A 542 1.87 11.75 -19.28
CA HIS A 542 1.50 12.18 -20.63
C HIS A 542 -0.01 12.01 -20.87
N LEU A 543 -0.57 10.87 -20.53
CA LEU A 543 -2.01 10.59 -20.61
C LEU A 543 -2.83 11.59 -19.78
N ARG A 544 -2.39 11.91 -18.56
CA ARG A 544 -3.05 12.92 -17.72
C ARG A 544 -3.09 14.29 -18.40
N ARG A 545 -1.95 14.74 -18.97
CA ARG A 545 -1.87 16.02 -19.71
C ARG A 545 -2.78 16.06 -20.92
N LEU A 546 -2.82 14.98 -21.70
CA LEU A 546 -3.70 14.86 -22.86
C LEU A 546 -5.18 14.86 -22.47
N LEU A 547 -5.54 14.10 -21.43
CA LEU A 547 -6.89 14.04 -20.90
C LEU A 547 -7.39 15.42 -20.47
N MET A 548 -6.54 16.21 -19.80
CA MET A 548 -6.88 17.56 -19.36
C MET A 548 -7.04 18.57 -20.52
N LYS A 549 -6.36 18.35 -21.64
CA LYS A 549 -6.45 19.21 -22.83
C LYS A 549 -7.69 18.93 -23.67
N ARG A 550 -8.24 17.73 -23.63
CA ARG A 550 -9.40 17.35 -24.44
C ARG A 550 -10.71 17.82 -23.81
N GLU A 551 -11.41 18.73 -24.50
CA GLU A 551 -12.71 19.28 -24.07
C GLU A 551 -13.79 18.19 -23.93
N PHE A 552 -13.74 17.15 -24.77
CA PHE A 552 -14.68 16.04 -24.71
C PHE A 552 -14.79 15.43 -23.32
N PHE A 553 -13.64 15.24 -22.63
CA PHE A 553 -13.60 14.60 -21.32
C PHE A 553 -13.93 15.54 -20.14
N LYS A 554 -14.11 16.82 -20.37
CA LYS A 554 -14.37 17.81 -19.30
C LYS A 554 -15.52 17.41 -18.35
N PRO A 555 -16.69 16.93 -18.84
CA PRO A 555 -17.78 16.49 -17.97
C PRO A 555 -17.44 15.21 -17.17
N PHE A 556 -16.52 14.39 -17.67
CA PHE A 556 -16.21 13.04 -17.16
C PHE A 556 -14.94 12.98 -16.30
N ARG A 557 -14.18 14.07 -16.15
CA ARG A 557 -12.87 14.06 -15.49
C ARG A 557 -12.87 13.43 -14.10
N ARG A 558 -13.96 13.59 -13.34
CA ARG A 558 -14.12 13.00 -12.01
C ARG A 558 -14.34 11.48 -12.03
N LEU A 559 -14.74 10.93 -13.16
CA LEU A 559 -14.98 9.51 -13.36
C LEU A 559 -13.77 8.78 -13.96
N ILE A 560 -12.74 9.52 -14.43
CA ILE A 560 -11.57 8.97 -15.08
C ILE A 560 -10.35 9.15 -14.20
N SER A 561 -9.70 8.05 -13.86
CA SER A 561 -8.42 8.04 -13.14
C SER A 561 -7.32 7.43 -14.03
N VAL A 562 -6.12 8.03 -13.97
CA VAL A 562 -4.96 7.57 -14.73
C VAL A 562 -3.84 7.30 -13.74
N ASN A 563 -3.31 6.08 -13.68
CA ASN A 563 -2.23 5.74 -12.77
C ASN A 563 -1.42 4.53 -13.26
N THR A 564 -0.34 4.23 -12.54
CA THR A 564 0.40 2.99 -12.72
C THR A 564 -0.37 1.80 -12.16
N VAL A 565 0.07 0.58 -12.46
CA VAL A 565 -0.53 -0.65 -11.93
C VAL A 565 -0.55 -0.63 -10.38
N ASP A 566 0.57 -0.23 -9.77
CA ASP A 566 0.70 -0.14 -8.31
C ASP A 566 -0.33 0.84 -7.70
N GLY A 567 -0.58 1.95 -8.38
CA GLY A 567 -1.57 2.95 -7.95
C GLY A 567 -3.03 2.51 -8.04
N PHE A 568 -3.31 1.43 -8.78
CA PHE A 568 -4.65 0.82 -8.87
C PHE A 568 -4.83 -0.40 -7.96
N GLN A 569 -3.82 -0.78 -7.21
CA GLN A 569 -3.94 -1.93 -6.33
C GLN A 569 -5.06 -1.76 -5.31
N GLY A 570 -5.87 -2.82 -5.14
CA GLY A 570 -7.04 -2.79 -4.26
C GLY A 570 -8.24 -2.00 -4.81
N GLN A 571 -8.10 -1.32 -5.94
CA GLN A 571 -9.16 -0.57 -6.59
C GLN A 571 -9.79 -1.37 -7.73
N GLU A 572 -10.95 -0.95 -8.17
CA GLU A 572 -11.66 -1.52 -9.33
C GLU A 572 -12.40 -0.42 -10.07
N ARG A 573 -12.64 -0.62 -11.36
CA ARG A 573 -13.39 0.30 -12.24
C ARG A 573 -14.31 -0.49 -13.16
N ASP A 574 -15.38 0.16 -13.61
CA ASP A 574 -16.28 -0.41 -14.61
C ASP A 574 -15.53 -0.70 -15.91
N VAL A 575 -14.70 0.23 -16.33
CA VAL A 575 -13.86 0.15 -17.52
C VAL A 575 -12.40 0.33 -17.16
N ILE A 576 -11.55 -0.57 -17.62
CA ILE A 576 -10.09 -0.43 -17.56
C ILE A 576 -9.52 -0.40 -18.97
N ILE A 577 -8.65 0.56 -19.23
CA ILE A 577 -7.85 0.65 -20.44
C ILE A 577 -6.38 0.57 -20.04
N ILE A 578 -5.64 -0.35 -20.65
CA ILE A 578 -4.22 -0.55 -20.37
C ILE A 578 -3.41 -0.06 -21.58
N SER A 579 -2.55 0.92 -21.38
CA SER A 579 -1.55 1.38 -22.36
C SER A 579 -0.22 0.70 -22.06
N MET A 580 0.19 -0.24 -22.92
CA MET A 580 1.33 -1.13 -22.71
C MET A 580 2.67 -0.47 -23.01
N VAL A 581 2.67 0.54 -23.86
CA VAL A 581 3.83 1.37 -24.26
C VAL A 581 4.87 0.65 -25.11
N ARG A 582 5.19 -0.60 -24.78
CA ARG A 582 6.30 -1.33 -25.41
C ARG A 582 6.01 -1.68 -26.87
N ALA A 583 6.82 -1.08 -27.75
CA ALA A 583 6.81 -1.31 -29.19
C ALA A 583 8.24 -1.13 -29.71
N ASN A 584 8.91 -2.24 -30.04
CA ASN A 584 10.29 -2.27 -30.51
C ASN A 584 10.58 -3.54 -31.31
N ASP A 585 11.60 -3.47 -32.18
CA ASP A 585 11.97 -4.59 -33.06
C ASP A 585 12.62 -5.76 -32.32
N ASP A 586 13.21 -5.52 -31.15
CA ASP A 586 13.91 -6.53 -30.36
C ASP A 586 12.97 -7.43 -29.54
N GLY A 587 11.69 -7.09 -29.45
CA GLY A 587 10.72 -7.81 -28.63
C GLY A 587 10.98 -7.71 -27.14
N GLN A 588 11.62 -6.62 -26.72
CA GLN A 588 11.90 -6.38 -25.31
C GLN A 588 10.71 -5.77 -24.61
N ILE A 589 10.21 -6.45 -23.58
CA ILE A 589 9.00 -6.06 -22.84
C ILE A 589 9.26 -5.38 -21.50
N GLY A 590 10.51 -5.34 -21.02
CA GLY A 590 10.89 -4.63 -19.81
C GLY A 590 10.07 -5.02 -18.57
N PHE A 591 9.44 -4.07 -17.91
CA PHE A 591 8.63 -4.29 -16.70
C PHE A 591 7.41 -5.22 -16.91
N LEU A 592 6.97 -5.40 -18.15
CA LEU A 592 5.88 -6.31 -18.49
C LEU A 592 6.25 -7.80 -18.31
N ARG A 593 7.50 -8.12 -18.00
CA ARG A 593 7.93 -9.47 -17.59
C ARG A 593 7.39 -9.87 -16.22
N ASP A 594 7.07 -8.91 -15.37
CA ASP A 594 6.38 -9.20 -14.11
C ASP A 594 4.89 -9.45 -14.35
N LEU A 595 4.55 -10.72 -14.58
CA LEU A 595 3.21 -11.14 -14.95
C LEU A 595 2.18 -10.89 -13.82
N ARG A 596 2.62 -10.81 -12.58
CA ARG A 596 1.74 -10.46 -11.45
C ARG A 596 1.19 -9.06 -11.61
N ARG A 597 1.97 -8.12 -12.16
CA ARG A 597 1.49 -6.77 -12.50
C ARG A 597 0.39 -6.81 -13.55
N MET A 598 0.56 -7.66 -14.57
CA MET A 598 -0.50 -7.85 -15.57
C MET A 598 -1.75 -8.48 -14.99
N ASN A 599 -1.60 -9.47 -14.09
CA ASN A 599 -2.74 -10.03 -13.37
C ASN A 599 -3.51 -8.95 -12.60
N VAL A 600 -2.79 -8.07 -11.89
CA VAL A 600 -3.42 -6.93 -11.20
C VAL A 600 -4.12 -6.00 -12.18
N ALA A 601 -3.47 -5.60 -13.27
CA ALA A 601 -4.04 -4.67 -14.24
C ALA A 601 -5.32 -5.22 -14.89
N ILE A 602 -5.30 -6.47 -15.35
CA ILE A 602 -6.44 -7.16 -15.96
C ILE A 602 -7.62 -7.25 -14.99
N THR A 603 -7.36 -7.59 -13.75
CA THR A 603 -8.38 -7.87 -12.74
C THR A 603 -8.90 -6.62 -12.01
N ARG A 604 -8.57 -5.41 -12.51
CA ARG A 604 -9.20 -4.16 -12.06
C ARG A 604 -10.53 -3.86 -12.75
N ALA A 605 -10.78 -4.46 -13.90
CA ALA A 605 -11.98 -4.22 -14.70
C ALA A 605 -13.19 -5.02 -14.21
N ARG A 606 -14.31 -4.34 -14.01
CA ARG A 606 -15.58 -5.01 -13.68
C ARG A 606 -16.31 -5.51 -14.93
N MET A 607 -16.46 -4.69 -15.95
CA MET A 607 -17.31 -4.96 -17.10
C MET A 607 -16.62 -4.85 -18.46
N LYS A 608 -15.58 -4.02 -18.57
CA LYS A 608 -14.86 -3.80 -19.82
C LYS A 608 -13.37 -3.63 -19.60
N LEU A 609 -12.58 -4.39 -20.35
CA LEU A 609 -11.13 -4.28 -20.40
C LEU A 609 -10.68 -4.09 -21.84
N ILE A 610 -9.91 -3.02 -22.08
CA ILE A 610 -9.30 -2.73 -23.37
C ILE A 610 -7.78 -2.66 -23.18
N ILE A 611 -7.06 -3.48 -23.93
CA ILE A 611 -5.59 -3.50 -23.93
C ILE A 611 -5.12 -2.85 -25.24
N LEU A 612 -4.28 -1.82 -25.11
CA LEU A 612 -3.59 -1.20 -26.25
C LEU A 612 -2.11 -1.54 -26.19
N GLY A 613 -1.59 -2.11 -27.24
CA GLY A 613 -0.18 -2.45 -27.29
C GLY A 613 0.20 -3.20 -28.56
N ASP A 614 1.48 -3.06 -28.93
CA ASP A 614 2.02 -3.69 -30.13
C ASP A 614 2.05 -5.23 -30.04
N LYS A 615 1.21 -5.88 -30.83
CA LYS A 615 1.16 -7.34 -30.91
C LYS A 615 2.54 -7.94 -31.19
N ASN A 616 3.27 -7.38 -32.17
CA ASN A 616 4.52 -7.96 -32.65
C ASN A 616 5.62 -7.98 -31.57
N THR A 617 5.68 -6.95 -30.74
CA THR A 617 6.60 -6.90 -29.60
C THR A 617 6.16 -7.82 -28.47
N LEU A 618 4.89 -7.73 -28.06
CA LEU A 618 4.40 -8.37 -26.84
C LEU A 618 4.22 -9.88 -26.97
N THR A 619 3.70 -10.36 -28.12
CA THR A 619 3.43 -11.78 -28.29
C THR A 619 4.66 -12.66 -28.49
N ARG A 620 5.86 -12.07 -28.52
CA ARG A 620 7.10 -12.84 -28.39
C ARG A 620 7.23 -13.51 -27.02
N HIS A 621 6.59 -12.92 -26.01
CA HIS A 621 6.49 -13.54 -24.69
C HIS A 621 5.28 -14.50 -24.63
N PRO A 622 5.43 -15.74 -24.12
CA PRO A 622 4.38 -16.77 -24.12
C PRO A 622 3.07 -16.33 -23.46
N PHE A 623 3.14 -15.61 -22.34
CA PHE A 623 1.97 -15.10 -21.64
C PHE A 623 1.10 -14.19 -22.53
N TYR A 624 1.72 -13.20 -23.18
CA TYR A 624 1.00 -12.24 -24.02
C TYR A 624 0.48 -12.90 -25.31
N ARG A 625 1.17 -13.92 -25.80
CA ARG A 625 0.70 -14.74 -26.93
C ARG A 625 -0.58 -15.49 -26.55
N GLN A 626 -0.60 -16.14 -25.39
CA GLN A 626 -1.78 -16.85 -24.89
C GLN A 626 -2.94 -15.88 -24.64
N LEU A 627 -2.67 -14.71 -24.06
CA LEU A 627 -3.68 -13.67 -23.83
C LEU A 627 -4.27 -13.17 -25.15
N TRP A 628 -3.42 -12.90 -26.14
CA TRP A 628 -3.87 -12.52 -27.47
C TRP A 628 -4.77 -13.59 -28.10
N GLN A 629 -4.34 -14.84 -28.11
CA GLN A 629 -5.11 -15.96 -28.65
C GLN A 629 -6.45 -16.12 -27.93
N TYR A 630 -6.47 -16.02 -26.63
CA TYR A 630 -7.70 -16.06 -25.85
C TYR A 630 -8.69 -14.96 -26.26
N ILE A 631 -8.22 -13.73 -26.43
CA ILE A 631 -9.05 -12.60 -26.85
C ILE A 631 -9.58 -12.79 -28.28
N GLN A 632 -8.75 -13.30 -29.18
CA GLN A 632 -9.20 -13.59 -30.58
C GLN A 632 -10.30 -14.65 -30.61
N GLN A 633 -10.19 -15.71 -29.83
CA GLN A 633 -11.23 -16.74 -29.72
C GLN A 633 -12.57 -16.14 -29.24
N LEU A 634 -12.56 -15.25 -28.25
CA LEU A 634 -13.77 -14.57 -27.76
C LEU A 634 -14.40 -13.66 -28.81
N SER A 635 -13.61 -13.04 -29.68
CA SER A 635 -14.10 -12.14 -30.72
C SER A 635 -14.57 -12.84 -31.98
N GLY A 636 -14.46 -14.17 -32.05
CA GLY A 636 -14.80 -14.96 -33.26
C GLY A 636 -13.88 -14.68 -34.45
N LYS A 637 -12.74 -14.05 -34.23
CA LYS A 637 -11.69 -13.78 -35.21
C LYS A 637 -10.63 -14.86 -35.09
N GLU A 638 -10.90 -16.07 -35.62
CA GLU A 638 -9.83 -17.04 -35.89
C GLU A 638 -8.99 -16.53 -37.06
N GLU A 639 -7.65 -16.50 -36.88
CA GLU A 639 -6.70 -16.20 -37.97
C GLU A 639 -6.63 -17.34 -38.97
#